data_57b930b0bba9a47f59b4ed8bfb7f33eb
#
_entry.id   57b930b0bba9a47f59b4ed8bfb7f33eb
#
_cell.length_a   1.000
_cell.length_b   1.000
_cell.length_c   1.000
_cell.angle_alpha   90.00
_cell.angle_beta   90.00
_cell.angle_gamma   90.00
#
_symmetry.space_group_name_H-M   'P 1'
#
loop_
_entity.id
_entity.type
_entity.pdbx_description
1 polymer ?
#
loop_
_entity_poly.entity_id
_entity_poly.type
_entity_poly.pdbx_seq_one_letter_code
_entity_poly.pdbx_strand_id
1 'polypeptide(L)'
;MHKLSTLVPFFISVGLAQAAPSAQNYKWDSVKIGGGGGFVPGMILQRIVFNTKEKGLAYARTDIGGIYKLNSDDSWTPLTDFADNQRWNYWGADALATDPVEPKRVYVAAGMYTNSWDPNNGQILRSSDYGKTWSVTKLPFKRLAIDPNNNAILYFGARSGNGLWKSTDYGVTFTKVSSFTNTGSFIVDPSDSSGYNSDKMGIAWVTFDSTASKVGGATSRIFVGVANSGSNSVFVSNDAGSTWTAVAGQPTTYLPHKGVFSPSEKVLYVSYSDGSGPYDGAKGAVWKYSIANSKWTDITPATGSDLYFGFGGLTVDLQKPGTLMVAALNSWYPDAQIFRSRDSGATWSKLWEYNSSGGVNRYFGWDTSLAPWLNPPGNTDTKHAGWMIEGLSINPFDSNHWLYGTGATIYGGHDLTKWDTSARNITLKSLADGVEETAVLALISPTSGANLLSGVGDIGGFVHSNFKTSPRAAYTNPHYVTTPDMDYAGKKPATIVRIGNDGSDASIKQIALSTDAGATWAPYAPTPGGLAGGKIAVSATGETILWRNSNGVTVSRNSGAFTSVSGLSSNSAIASDKVNGTVFYAADGNKFYVSTNFGSSFSATSASLGSSSSPVKIASNTNKAGDVWVSTDKGLFHSTNYGASFTAAKSVTQAWAIGLGAPKTSGGAAAVFAVATIDGVTGYFRSDDEGNTWVQINDAAHGFGAVSSNPISGDPRVYGRVYVGTNGRGIFSGDIA
;
A
#
# COMPACT_ATOMS: atom_id res chain seq x y z
N MET A 1 -11.17 62.73 -47.74
CA MET A 1 -11.70 61.44 -47.36
C MET A 1 -11.08 61.07 -46.04
N HIS A 2 -11.87 61.23 -44.95
CA HIS A 2 -11.40 60.96 -43.58
C HIS A 2 -11.65 59.47 -43.26
N LYS A 3 -10.61 58.78 -42.80
CA LYS A 3 -10.73 57.46 -42.18
C LYS A 3 -10.91 57.68 -40.68
N LEU A 4 -12.10 57.31 -40.18
CA LEU A 4 -12.36 57.10 -38.76
C LEU A 4 -11.68 55.79 -38.33
N SER A 5 -10.79 55.86 -37.34
CA SER A 5 -10.26 54.72 -36.60
C SER A 5 -11.13 54.52 -35.33
N THR A 6 -11.86 53.39 -35.29
CA THR A 6 -12.59 52.96 -34.11
C THR A 6 -11.64 52.36 -33.12
N LEU A 7 -11.47 53.01 -31.94
CA LEU A 7 -10.82 52.45 -30.77
C LEU A 7 -11.79 51.45 -30.09
N VAL A 8 -11.38 50.17 -30.03
CA VAL A 8 -12.04 49.15 -29.20
C VAL A 8 -11.40 49.18 -27.80
N PRO A 9 -12.16 49.43 -26.75
CA PRO A 9 -11.60 49.38 -25.39
C PRO A 9 -11.29 47.93 -25.02
N PHE A 10 -10.03 47.61 -24.75
CA PHE A 10 -9.59 46.37 -24.09
C PHE A 10 -9.96 46.45 -22.61
N PHE A 11 -11.01 45.74 -22.19
CA PHE A 11 -11.25 45.45 -20.77
C PHE A 11 -10.26 44.39 -20.29
N ILE A 12 -9.21 44.82 -19.58
CA ILE A 12 -8.39 43.91 -18.79
C ILE A 12 -9.22 43.54 -17.56
N SER A 13 -9.79 42.37 -17.56
CA SER A 13 -10.33 41.78 -16.33
C SER A 13 -9.13 41.39 -15.45
N VAL A 14 -8.81 42.22 -14.48
CA VAL A 14 -7.94 41.84 -13.36
C VAL A 14 -8.72 40.82 -12.54
N GLY A 15 -8.52 39.53 -12.82
CA GLY A 15 -8.93 38.50 -11.92
C GLY A 15 -8.19 38.69 -10.60
N LEU A 16 -8.92 39.06 -9.54
CA LEU A 16 -8.39 39.02 -8.19
C LEU A 16 -7.94 37.58 -7.94
N ALA A 17 -6.64 37.34 -7.90
CA ALA A 17 -6.11 36.08 -7.41
C ALA A 17 -6.60 35.91 -5.97
N GLN A 18 -7.47 34.94 -5.74
CA GLN A 18 -7.95 34.59 -4.42
C GLN A 18 -6.75 34.13 -3.60
N ALA A 19 -6.54 34.70 -2.42
CA ALA A 19 -5.40 34.34 -1.59
C ALA A 19 -5.57 32.90 -1.12
N ALA A 20 -4.52 32.09 -1.20
CA ALA A 20 -4.51 30.73 -0.68
C ALA A 20 -4.90 30.74 0.82
N PRO A 21 -5.57 29.68 1.31
CA PRO A 21 -5.89 29.55 2.73
C PRO A 21 -4.65 29.68 3.61
N SER A 22 -4.78 30.30 4.78
CA SER A 22 -3.69 30.38 5.74
C SER A 22 -3.28 28.99 6.19
N ALA A 23 -1.98 28.75 6.41
CA ALA A 23 -1.47 27.48 6.92
C ALA A 23 -1.36 27.55 8.45
N GLN A 24 -1.65 26.43 9.11
CA GLN A 24 -1.36 26.20 10.52
C GLN A 24 -0.43 25.03 10.70
N ASN A 25 0.63 25.20 11.48
CA ASN A 25 1.57 24.13 11.75
C ASN A 25 0.89 23.04 12.57
N TYR A 26 1.06 21.81 12.11
CA TYR A 26 0.66 20.58 12.77
C TYR A 26 1.88 19.70 12.99
N LYS A 27 1.89 19.02 14.12
CA LYS A 27 2.81 17.90 14.33
C LYS A 27 2.11 16.62 13.89
N TRP A 28 2.65 16.00 12.85
CA TRP A 28 2.14 14.74 12.32
C TRP A 28 2.96 13.56 12.81
N ASP A 29 2.30 12.51 13.24
CA ASP A 29 2.89 11.24 13.65
C ASP A 29 2.15 10.08 12.98
N SER A 30 2.86 9.05 12.51
CA SER A 30 2.25 7.79 12.08
C SER A 30 1.56 7.09 13.26
N VAL A 31 0.36 6.59 13.05
CA VAL A 31 -0.32 5.65 13.94
C VAL A 31 0.17 4.25 13.60
N LYS A 32 0.94 3.65 14.51
CA LYS A 32 1.69 2.43 14.26
C LYS A 32 0.78 1.20 14.12
N ILE A 33 0.92 0.48 13.01
CA ILE A 33 0.39 -0.87 12.78
C ILE A 33 1.55 -1.87 12.68
N GLY A 34 2.66 -1.48 12.04
CA GLY A 34 3.87 -2.28 11.92
C GLY A 34 3.80 -3.31 10.78
N GLY A 35 3.66 -2.83 9.58
CA GLY A 35 3.43 -3.59 8.36
C GLY A 35 2.06 -3.32 7.77
N GLY A 36 1.41 -4.32 7.22
CA GLY A 36 0.07 -4.19 6.63
C GLY A 36 -0.24 -5.27 5.63
N GLY A 37 -1.41 -5.17 4.98
CA GLY A 37 -1.89 -6.07 3.94
C GLY A 37 -1.39 -5.71 2.54
N GLY A 38 -0.35 -4.92 2.42
CA GLY A 38 0.20 -4.52 1.13
C GLY A 38 0.73 -5.69 0.31
N PHE A 39 0.56 -5.59 -0.98
CA PHE A 39 0.81 -6.66 -1.91
C PHE A 39 1.53 -6.16 -3.17
N VAL A 40 2.48 -6.93 -3.68
CA VAL A 40 3.18 -6.62 -4.94
C VAL A 40 2.91 -7.68 -5.98
N PRO A 41 2.15 -7.38 -7.04
CA PRO A 41 1.94 -8.29 -8.14
C PRO A 41 3.04 -8.20 -9.20
N GLY A 42 3.36 -9.34 -9.76
CA GLY A 42 4.22 -9.48 -10.93
C GLY A 42 5.70 -9.72 -10.60
N MET A 43 6.50 -10.09 -11.61
CA MET A 43 7.94 -10.31 -11.54
C MET A 43 8.66 -9.05 -11.06
N ILE A 44 8.67 -8.79 -9.75
CA ILE A 44 9.21 -7.57 -9.16
C ILE A 44 10.44 -7.89 -8.32
N LEU A 45 11.55 -7.29 -8.69
CA LEU A 45 12.83 -7.43 -8.01
C LEU A 45 12.85 -6.69 -6.69
N GLN A 46 13.36 -7.36 -5.67
CA GLN A 46 13.85 -6.87 -4.37
C GLN A 46 12.99 -5.81 -3.68
N ARG A 47 12.19 -6.24 -2.69
CA ARG A 47 11.60 -5.34 -1.70
C ARG A 47 12.66 -4.71 -0.80
N ILE A 48 13.81 -5.37 -0.57
CA ILE A 48 14.85 -4.95 0.34
C ILE A 48 16.19 -5.00 -0.37
N VAL A 49 16.93 -3.90 -0.34
CA VAL A 49 18.23 -3.74 -0.97
C VAL A 49 19.23 -3.23 0.06
N PHE A 50 20.22 -4.05 0.42
CA PHE A 50 21.39 -3.58 1.15
C PHE A 50 22.36 -2.89 0.20
N ASN A 51 22.97 -1.79 0.65
CA ASN A 51 24.09 -1.18 -0.07
C ASN A 51 25.34 -2.06 0.09
N THR A 52 26.07 -2.27 -1.00
CA THR A 52 27.29 -3.11 -1.02
C THR A 52 28.56 -2.36 -0.66
N LYS A 53 28.48 -1.04 -0.45
CA LYS A 53 29.61 -0.17 -0.13
C LYS A 53 29.56 0.38 1.29
N GLU A 54 28.37 0.68 1.81
CA GLU A 54 28.19 1.26 3.15
C GLU A 54 27.49 0.27 4.07
N LYS A 55 28.18 -0.13 5.13
CA LYS A 55 27.66 -1.07 6.14
C LYS A 55 26.45 -0.46 6.86
N GLY A 56 25.39 -1.26 7.04
CA GLY A 56 24.17 -0.86 7.74
C GLY A 56 23.18 -0.07 6.89
N LEU A 57 23.54 0.33 5.68
CA LEU A 57 22.64 1.02 4.79
C LEU A 57 21.78 0.02 4.01
N ALA A 58 20.46 0.13 4.16
CA ALA A 58 19.49 -0.63 3.39
C ALA A 58 18.22 0.20 3.15
N TYR A 59 17.51 -0.19 2.11
CA TYR A 59 16.23 0.40 1.74
C TYR A 59 15.20 -0.71 1.50
N ALA A 60 13.95 -0.40 1.84
CA ALA A 60 12.79 -1.21 1.47
C ALA A 60 11.85 -0.39 0.61
N ARG A 61 11.15 -1.05 -0.29
CA ARG A 61 10.03 -0.51 -1.03
C ARG A 61 8.77 -1.30 -0.76
N THR A 62 7.65 -0.62 -0.83
CA THR A 62 6.32 -1.22 -0.78
C THR A 62 5.59 -0.97 -2.09
N ASP A 63 4.45 -1.57 -2.31
CA ASP A 63 3.63 -1.36 -3.50
C ASP A 63 2.72 -0.14 -3.40
N ILE A 64 2.28 0.22 -2.18
CA ILE A 64 1.36 1.34 -1.94
C ILE A 64 1.76 2.27 -0.78
N GLY A 65 2.73 1.89 0.05
CA GLY A 65 3.11 2.61 1.28
C GLY A 65 4.40 3.43 1.16
N GLY A 66 5.08 3.42 0.01
CA GLY A 66 6.28 4.25 -0.22
C GLY A 66 7.61 3.52 -0.06
N ILE A 67 8.64 4.32 0.18
CA ILE A 67 10.05 3.90 0.28
C ILE A 67 10.54 4.17 1.69
N TYR A 68 11.33 3.26 2.21
CA TYR A 68 11.85 3.30 3.57
C TYR A 68 13.36 3.08 3.61
N LYS A 69 14.04 3.75 4.55
CA LYS A 69 15.46 3.54 4.86
C LYS A 69 15.58 2.85 6.21
N LEU A 70 16.40 1.81 6.29
CA LEU A 70 16.70 1.09 7.52
C LEU A 70 17.56 1.96 8.46
N ASN A 71 17.21 1.97 9.74
CA ASN A 71 17.94 2.60 10.82
C ASN A 71 18.81 1.56 11.55
N SER A 72 19.71 2.02 12.40
CA SER A 72 20.64 1.16 13.15
C SER A 72 19.99 0.30 14.25
N ASP A 73 18.74 0.58 14.59
CA ASP A 73 17.91 -0.14 15.57
C ASP A 73 16.88 -1.08 14.90
N ASP A 74 17.06 -1.36 13.61
CA ASP A 74 16.16 -2.14 12.77
C ASP A 74 14.78 -1.50 12.51
N SER A 75 14.57 -0.25 12.94
CA SER A 75 13.39 0.52 12.53
C SER A 75 13.58 1.13 11.14
N TRP A 76 12.49 1.63 10.54
CA TRP A 76 12.49 2.21 9.21
C TRP A 76 12.02 3.66 9.21
N THR A 77 12.71 4.49 8.44
CA THR A 77 12.31 5.89 8.19
C THR A 77 11.66 6.00 6.82
N PRO A 78 10.41 6.49 6.72
CA PRO A 78 9.76 6.74 5.44
C PRO A 78 10.45 7.89 4.68
N LEU A 79 10.52 7.78 3.36
CA LEU A 79 11.23 8.73 2.50
C LEU A 79 10.32 9.44 1.48
N THR A 80 9.04 9.07 1.42
CA THR A 80 8.09 9.55 0.39
C THR A 80 6.80 10.13 0.98
N ASP A 81 6.75 10.49 2.26
CA ASP A 81 5.57 11.07 2.92
C ASP A 81 5.18 12.44 2.32
N PHE A 82 6.10 13.10 1.63
CA PHE A 82 5.85 14.34 0.88
C PHE A 82 4.92 14.17 -0.34
N ALA A 83 4.62 12.93 -0.74
CA ALA A 83 3.78 12.68 -1.91
C ALA A 83 2.34 13.16 -1.64
N ASP A 84 1.91 14.12 -2.43
CA ASP A 84 0.60 14.75 -2.39
C ASP A 84 -0.35 14.20 -3.48
N ASN A 85 -1.50 14.85 -3.64
CA ASN A 85 -2.50 14.45 -4.62
C ASN A 85 -2.01 14.44 -6.08
N GLN A 86 -0.96 15.17 -6.42
CA GLN A 86 -0.37 15.17 -7.77
C GLN A 86 0.76 14.14 -7.92
N ARG A 87 1.31 13.65 -6.81
CA ARG A 87 2.48 12.77 -6.73
C ARG A 87 2.19 11.47 -5.97
N TRP A 88 0.92 11.14 -5.74
CA TRP A 88 0.51 9.98 -4.98
C TRP A 88 1.08 8.65 -5.52
N ASN A 89 1.36 8.57 -6.82
CA ASN A 89 2.03 7.43 -7.45
C ASN A 89 3.45 7.16 -6.90
N TYR A 90 4.08 8.11 -6.20
CA TYR A 90 5.40 7.91 -5.61
C TYR A 90 5.39 6.96 -4.42
N TRP A 91 4.22 6.62 -3.89
CA TRP A 91 4.09 5.58 -2.89
C TRP A 91 4.16 4.16 -3.45
N GLY A 92 3.89 3.97 -4.74
CA GLY A 92 4.17 2.74 -5.44
C GLY A 92 5.60 2.70 -5.97
N ALA A 93 6.26 1.57 -5.87
CA ALA A 93 7.57 1.39 -6.44
C ALA A 93 7.76 -0.01 -7.02
N ASP A 94 8.22 -0.04 -8.27
CA ASP A 94 8.50 -1.30 -8.95
C ASP A 94 9.95 -1.73 -8.87
N ALA A 95 10.87 -0.77 -8.73
CA ALA A 95 12.29 -1.08 -8.54
C ALA A 95 12.95 -0.06 -7.62
N LEU A 96 13.96 -0.55 -6.93
CA LEU A 96 14.81 0.23 -6.04
C LEU A 96 16.25 -0.20 -6.26
N ALA A 97 17.17 0.76 -6.43
CA ALA A 97 18.60 0.51 -6.56
C ALA A 97 19.39 1.51 -5.72
N THR A 98 20.38 1.01 -4.97
CA THR A 98 21.35 1.83 -4.23
C THR A 98 22.69 1.79 -4.94
N ASP A 99 23.37 2.94 -4.97
CA ASP A 99 24.62 3.10 -5.71
C ASP A 99 25.77 2.37 -5.00
N PRO A 100 26.44 1.41 -5.68
CA PRO A 100 27.52 0.61 -5.08
C PRO A 100 28.86 1.38 -4.99
N VAL A 101 28.93 2.61 -5.52
CA VAL A 101 30.14 3.45 -5.51
C VAL A 101 29.94 4.67 -4.61
N GLU A 102 28.80 5.36 -4.74
CA GLU A 102 28.41 6.53 -3.94
C GLU A 102 27.12 6.24 -3.15
N PRO A 103 27.23 5.72 -1.91
CA PRO A 103 26.07 5.24 -1.13
C PRO A 103 24.94 6.27 -0.90
N LYS A 104 25.27 7.58 -0.97
CA LYS A 104 24.27 8.64 -0.85
C LYS A 104 23.23 8.64 -1.97
N ARG A 105 23.57 8.01 -3.11
CA ARG A 105 22.66 7.92 -4.24
C ARG A 105 21.74 6.72 -4.13
N VAL A 106 20.46 6.99 -4.33
CA VAL A 106 19.40 5.97 -4.41
C VAL A 106 18.45 6.32 -5.54
N TYR A 107 17.97 5.31 -6.21
CA TYR A 107 17.10 5.42 -7.38
C TYR A 107 15.88 4.55 -7.19
N VAL A 108 14.71 5.09 -7.53
CA VAL A 108 13.43 4.39 -7.41
C VAL A 108 12.66 4.52 -8.72
N ALA A 109 12.23 3.41 -9.28
CA ALA A 109 11.21 3.42 -10.32
C ALA A 109 9.84 3.48 -9.63
N ALA A 110 9.31 4.69 -9.50
CA ALA A 110 8.05 4.97 -8.82
C ALA A 110 6.86 4.87 -9.78
N GLY A 111 5.77 4.34 -9.29
CA GLY A 111 4.51 4.20 -9.98
C GLY A 111 3.67 3.07 -9.40
N MET A 112 2.38 3.30 -9.22
CA MET A 112 1.45 2.27 -8.77
C MET A 112 1.00 1.42 -9.96
N TYR A 113 1.16 0.13 -9.84
CA TYR A 113 0.85 -0.85 -10.89
C TYR A 113 -0.63 -0.86 -11.31
N THR A 114 -1.53 -0.51 -10.39
CA THR A 114 -2.98 -0.46 -10.66
C THR A 114 -3.45 0.79 -11.38
N ASN A 115 -2.55 1.76 -11.67
CA ASN A 115 -2.92 3.10 -12.10
C ASN A 115 -2.23 3.52 -13.39
N SER A 116 -2.22 2.64 -14.38
CA SER A 116 -1.64 2.91 -15.71
C SER A 116 -2.28 4.09 -16.46
N TRP A 117 -3.48 4.50 -16.04
CA TRP A 117 -4.22 5.64 -16.60
C TRP A 117 -3.66 7.01 -16.17
N ASP A 118 -2.85 7.08 -15.10
CA ASP A 118 -2.27 8.35 -14.64
C ASP A 118 -1.02 8.70 -15.47
N PRO A 119 -0.97 9.87 -16.14
CA PRO A 119 0.17 10.28 -16.96
C PRO A 119 1.45 10.53 -16.15
N ASN A 120 1.36 10.65 -14.82
CA ASN A 120 2.51 10.79 -13.92
C ASN A 120 2.98 9.44 -13.36
N ASN A 121 2.31 8.34 -13.68
CA ASN A 121 2.73 7.01 -13.29
C ASN A 121 3.99 6.59 -14.07
N GLY A 122 4.94 5.94 -13.38
CA GLY A 122 6.16 5.45 -14.02
C GLY A 122 7.28 6.50 -14.17
N GLN A 123 7.74 7.06 -13.06
CA GLN A 123 8.84 8.03 -13.01
C GLN A 123 10.06 7.45 -12.28
N ILE A 124 11.25 7.94 -12.60
CA ILE A 124 12.47 7.64 -11.84
C ILE A 124 12.70 8.76 -10.84
N LEU A 125 12.61 8.43 -9.56
CA LEU A 125 13.04 9.30 -8.47
C LEU A 125 14.54 9.06 -8.23
N ARG A 126 15.32 10.14 -8.14
CA ARG A 126 16.77 10.13 -7.90
C ARG A 126 17.08 10.97 -6.68
N SER A 127 17.79 10.42 -5.73
CA SER A 127 18.33 11.12 -4.57
C SER A 127 19.85 11.06 -4.57
N SER A 128 20.51 12.07 -4.01
CA SER A 128 21.95 12.12 -3.73
C SER A 128 22.28 12.38 -2.27
N ASP A 129 21.30 12.24 -1.39
CA ASP A 129 21.36 12.53 0.04
C ASP A 129 20.66 11.48 0.92
N TYR A 130 20.76 10.18 0.52
CA TYR A 130 20.13 9.05 1.21
C TYR A 130 18.58 9.06 1.19
N GLY A 131 17.97 9.69 0.19
CA GLY A 131 16.51 9.76 0.06
C GLY A 131 15.86 10.93 0.81
N LYS A 132 16.62 11.90 1.32
CA LYS A 132 16.05 13.08 1.99
C LYS A 132 15.38 14.03 0.99
N THR A 133 16.00 14.19 -0.19
CA THR A 133 15.43 14.97 -1.30
C THR A 133 15.45 14.17 -2.60
N TRP A 134 14.52 14.51 -3.50
CA TRP A 134 14.32 13.76 -4.72
C TRP A 134 14.23 14.67 -5.94
N SER A 135 14.91 14.26 -7.02
CA SER A 135 14.75 14.78 -8.37
C SER A 135 14.04 13.72 -9.23
N VAL A 136 13.26 14.16 -10.21
CA VAL A 136 12.44 13.29 -11.05
C VAL A 136 12.96 13.25 -12.48
N THR A 137 13.06 12.05 -13.04
CA THR A 137 13.23 11.81 -14.48
C THR A 137 11.99 11.11 -15.02
N LYS A 138 11.32 11.72 -16.00
CA LYS A 138 10.14 11.11 -16.64
C LYS A 138 10.59 10.00 -17.60
N LEU A 139 10.13 8.78 -17.36
CA LEU A 139 10.36 7.63 -18.24
C LEU A 139 9.17 6.64 -18.12
N PRO A 140 8.85 5.92 -19.18
CA PRO A 140 7.91 4.81 -19.09
C PRO A 140 8.61 3.52 -18.61
N PHE A 141 8.53 3.17 -17.29
CA PHE A 141 8.61 1.79 -16.68
C PHE A 141 9.97 1.08 -16.51
N LYS A 142 10.40 0.54 -15.45
CA LYS A 142 10.25 -0.42 -14.35
C LYS A 142 11.41 -1.43 -14.10
N ARG A 143 12.73 -1.26 -14.18
CA ARG A 143 13.82 -2.10 -13.59
C ARG A 143 15.11 -1.32 -13.55
N LEU A 144 15.77 -1.22 -12.40
CA LEU A 144 16.97 -0.42 -12.25
C LEU A 144 18.17 -1.27 -11.84
N ALA A 145 19.29 -1.08 -12.49
CA ALA A 145 20.59 -1.60 -12.08
C ALA A 145 21.68 -0.56 -12.35
N ILE A 146 22.64 -0.43 -11.45
CA ILE A 146 23.74 0.54 -11.51
C ILE A 146 25.04 -0.22 -11.78
N ASP A 147 25.84 0.27 -12.70
CA ASP A 147 27.14 -0.31 -13.01
C ASP A 147 28.09 -0.15 -11.81
N PRO A 148 28.58 -1.24 -11.21
CA PRO A 148 29.44 -1.21 -10.03
C PRO A 148 30.85 -0.64 -10.29
N ASN A 149 31.26 -0.52 -11.54
CA ASN A 149 32.54 0.03 -11.96
C ASN A 149 32.45 1.47 -12.52
N ASN A 150 31.23 1.91 -12.86
CA ASN A 150 30.97 3.27 -13.34
C ASN A 150 29.51 3.66 -12.99
N ASN A 151 29.32 4.24 -11.85
CA ASN A 151 27.99 4.56 -11.33
C ASN A 151 27.26 5.70 -12.07
N ALA A 152 27.88 6.34 -13.05
CA ALA A 152 27.16 7.20 -13.99
C ALA A 152 26.28 6.38 -14.95
N ILE A 153 26.58 5.09 -15.09
CA ILE A 153 25.84 4.17 -15.98
C ILE A 153 24.77 3.44 -15.18
N LEU A 154 23.52 3.61 -15.63
CA LEU A 154 22.37 2.85 -15.15
C LEU A 154 21.70 2.15 -16.33
N TYR A 155 21.22 0.95 -16.07
CA TYR A 155 20.30 0.27 -16.98
C TYR A 155 18.90 0.22 -16.36
N PHE A 156 17.93 0.41 -17.22
CA PHE A 156 16.53 0.38 -16.88
C PHE A 156 15.81 -0.58 -17.83
N GLY A 157 15.22 -1.64 -17.28
CA GLY A 157 14.41 -2.59 -18.02
C GLY A 157 12.94 -2.25 -17.96
N ALA A 158 12.27 -2.14 -19.09
CA ALA A 158 10.89 -1.70 -19.17
C ALA A 158 9.89 -2.84 -19.41
N ARG A 159 8.62 -2.62 -18.99
CA ARG A 159 7.44 -3.44 -19.36
C ARG A 159 6.87 -3.00 -20.71
N SER A 160 5.73 -3.58 -21.09
CA SER A 160 4.89 -3.15 -22.22
C SER A 160 5.62 -3.16 -23.57
N GLY A 161 6.65 -4.01 -23.70
CA GLY A 161 7.48 -4.06 -24.91
C GLY A 161 8.45 -2.88 -25.09
N ASN A 162 8.60 -2.01 -24.08
CA ASN A 162 9.47 -0.84 -24.17
C ASN A 162 10.98 -1.16 -24.14
N GLY A 163 11.37 -2.37 -23.69
CA GLY A 163 12.73 -2.90 -23.80
C GLY A 163 13.72 -2.35 -22.79
N LEU A 164 15.00 -2.32 -23.16
CA LEU A 164 16.12 -1.94 -22.30
C LEU A 164 16.54 -0.49 -22.57
N TRP A 165 16.79 0.27 -21.51
CA TRP A 165 17.25 1.67 -21.56
C TRP A 165 18.54 1.86 -20.78
N LYS A 166 19.37 2.80 -21.19
CA LYS A 166 20.66 3.11 -20.58
C LYS A 166 20.77 4.61 -20.29
N SER A 167 21.24 4.94 -19.10
CA SER A 167 21.73 6.26 -18.72
C SER A 167 23.26 6.25 -18.65
N THR A 168 23.90 7.38 -18.88
CA THR A 168 25.34 7.62 -18.71
C THR A 168 25.62 8.86 -17.88
N ASP A 169 24.59 9.42 -17.24
CA ASP A 169 24.59 10.67 -16.51
C ASP A 169 23.87 10.58 -15.15
N TYR A 170 24.07 9.45 -14.45
CA TYR A 170 23.46 9.21 -13.13
C TYR A 170 21.91 9.23 -13.16
N GLY A 171 21.32 8.73 -14.25
CA GLY A 171 19.87 8.62 -14.40
C GLY A 171 19.16 9.95 -14.71
N VAL A 172 19.89 11.01 -15.10
CA VAL A 172 19.26 12.29 -15.52
C VAL A 172 18.55 12.12 -16.84
N THR A 173 19.19 11.42 -17.79
CA THR A 173 18.59 11.06 -19.07
C THR A 173 18.78 9.57 -19.35
N PHE A 174 17.89 9.01 -20.17
CA PHE A 174 17.97 7.63 -20.62
C PHE A 174 17.77 7.55 -22.14
N THR A 175 18.50 6.65 -22.76
CA THR A 175 18.37 6.34 -24.19
C THR A 175 18.05 4.87 -24.35
N LYS A 176 17.15 4.53 -25.25
CA LYS A 176 16.82 3.12 -25.56
C LYS A 176 18.04 2.41 -26.14
N VAL A 177 18.34 1.21 -25.63
CA VAL A 177 19.41 0.35 -26.14
C VAL A 177 18.89 -0.36 -27.39
N SER A 178 19.11 0.26 -28.56
CA SER A 178 18.60 -0.24 -29.84
C SER A 178 19.19 -1.59 -30.25
N SER A 179 20.41 -1.93 -29.79
CA SER A 179 21.07 -3.21 -30.02
C SER A 179 20.42 -4.36 -29.22
N PHE A 180 19.59 -4.07 -28.20
CA PHE A 180 18.84 -5.05 -27.43
C PHE A 180 17.40 -5.12 -27.92
N THR A 181 17.06 -6.12 -28.72
CA THR A 181 15.75 -6.24 -29.37
C THR A 181 14.75 -7.12 -28.62
N ASN A 182 15.20 -7.84 -27.58
CA ASN A 182 14.35 -8.75 -26.81
C ASN A 182 13.58 -7.99 -25.73
N THR A 183 12.28 -7.82 -25.91
CA THR A 183 11.43 -6.98 -25.04
C THR A 183 10.51 -7.77 -24.12
N GLY A 184 10.56 -9.12 -24.17
CA GLY A 184 9.65 -10.00 -23.43
C GLY A 184 8.31 -10.22 -24.14
N SER A 185 7.85 -11.46 -24.15
CA SER A 185 6.60 -11.85 -24.82
C SER A 185 5.53 -12.33 -23.85
N PHE A 186 5.90 -12.64 -22.60
CA PHE A 186 4.96 -13.20 -21.63
C PHE A 186 3.90 -12.17 -21.20
N ILE A 187 2.65 -12.63 -21.19
CA ILE A 187 1.46 -11.91 -20.75
C ILE A 187 0.74 -12.83 -19.77
N VAL A 188 0.31 -12.31 -18.61
CA VAL A 188 -0.35 -13.10 -17.55
C VAL A 188 -1.73 -13.56 -18.00
N ASP A 189 -2.57 -12.64 -18.43
CA ASP A 189 -3.91 -12.91 -18.95
C ASP A 189 -4.24 -11.96 -20.11
N PRO A 190 -4.15 -12.45 -21.36
CA PRO A 190 -4.47 -11.63 -22.52
C PRO A 190 -5.93 -11.14 -22.60
N SER A 191 -6.83 -11.75 -21.81
CA SER A 191 -8.26 -11.40 -21.79
C SER A 191 -8.60 -10.32 -20.75
N ASP A 192 -7.66 -9.93 -19.89
CA ASP A 192 -7.88 -8.90 -18.86
C ASP A 192 -8.16 -7.53 -19.49
N SER A 193 -9.42 -7.12 -19.46
CA SER A 193 -9.89 -5.83 -20.00
C SER A 193 -9.44 -4.61 -19.15
N SER A 194 -8.95 -4.83 -17.93
CA SER A 194 -8.41 -3.74 -17.09
C SER A 194 -7.03 -3.26 -17.58
N GLY A 195 -6.37 -4.05 -18.43
CA GLY A 195 -5.03 -3.75 -18.96
C GLY A 195 -3.90 -4.17 -18.02
N TYR A 196 -4.21 -4.62 -16.81
CA TYR A 196 -3.20 -4.92 -15.80
C TYR A 196 -2.46 -6.23 -16.09
N ASN A 197 -3.18 -7.34 -16.32
CA ASN A 197 -2.61 -8.64 -16.62
C ASN A 197 -2.42 -8.88 -18.13
N SER A 198 -3.03 -8.07 -19.00
CA SER A 198 -2.91 -8.18 -20.46
C SER A 198 -1.68 -7.49 -21.03
N ASP A 199 -0.90 -6.81 -20.20
CA ASP A 199 0.33 -6.15 -20.64
C ASP A 199 1.55 -7.08 -20.58
N LYS A 200 2.50 -6.87 -21.51
CA LYS A 200 3.76 -7.63 -21.55
C LYS A 200 4.62 -7.36 -20.32
N MET A 201 5.04 -8.40 -19.64
CA MET A 201 5.89 -8.31 -18.45
C MET A 201 7.25 -7.65 -18.69
N GLY A 202 7.84 -7.85 -19.87
CA GLY A 202 9.04 -7.12 -20.28
C GLY A 202 10.35 -7.68 -19.74
N ILE A 203 11.25 -6.76 -19.34
CA ILE A 203 12.55 -7.10 -18.76
C ILE A 203 12.39 -7.47 -17.29
N ALA A 204 12.83 -8.66 -16.89
CA ALA A 204 12.70 -9.16 -15.53
C ALA A 204 13.78 -8.64 -14.58
N TRP A 205 15.02 -8.59 -15.03
CA TRP A 205 16.16 -8.10 -14.23
C TRP A 205 17.35 -7.73 -15.09
N VAL A 206 18.26 -6.92 -14.53
CA VAL A 206 19.59 -6.61 -15.06
C VAL A 206 20.62 -6.84 -13.96
N THR A 207 21.71 -7.50 -14.24
CA THR A 207 22.77 -7.81 -13.28
C THR A 207 24.14 -7.67 -13.94
N PHE A 208 25.10 -7.09 -13.21
CA PHE A 208 26.49 -6.91 -13.67
C PHE A 208 27.41 -7.97 -13.09
N ASP A 209 28.34 -8.45 -13.89
CA ASP A 209 29.53 -9.13 -13.39
C ASP A 209 30.54 -8.06 -12.94
N SER A 210 30.54 -7.76 -11.65
CA SER A 210 31.44 -6.74 -11.07
C SER A 210 32.93 -7.08 -11.21
N THR A 211 33.28 -8.35 -11.53
CA THR A 211 34.65 -8.85 -11.71
C THR A 211 35.12 -8.85 -13.15
N ALA A 212 34.23 -8.54 -14.09
CA ALA A 212 34.57 -8.48 -15.52
C ALA A 212 35.53 -7.30 -15.83
N SER A 213 36.24 -7.40 -16.92
CA SER A 213 37.06 -6.31 -17.45
C SER A 213 36.21 -5.07 -17.72
N LYS A 214 36.84 -3.92 -17.84
CA LYS A 214 36.16 -2.65 -18.17
C LYS A 214 36.36 -2.33 -19.66
N VAL A 215 35.30 -1.80 -20.27
CA VAL A 215 35.35 -1.24 -21.63
C VAL A 215 34.91 0.20 -21.53
N GLY A 216 35.78 1.14 -21.87
CA GLY A 216 35.49 2.59 -21.70
C GLY A 216 35.15 3.00 -20.25
N GLY A 217 35.70 2.28 -19.26
CA GLY A 217 35.42 2.50 -17.85
C GLY A 217 34.16 1.79 -17.33
N ALA A 218 33.30 1.26 -18.20
CA ALA A 218 32.09 0.51 -17.84
C ALA A 218 32.36 -0.98 -17.67
N THR A 219 31.53 -1.67 -16.87
CA THR A 219 31.56 -3.12 -16.73
C THR A 219 31.27 -3.80 -18.06
N SER A 220 32.18 -4.63 -18.58
CA SER A 220 32.00 -5.28 -19.91
C SER A 220 30.87 -6.30 -19.90
N ARG A 221 30.76 -7.13 -18.82
CA ARG A 221 29.76 -8.22 -18.79
C ARG A 221 28.52 -7.82 -18.03
N ILE A 222 27.39 -7.87 -18.76
CA ILE A 222 26.08 -7.50 -18.23
C ILE A 222 25.10 -8.62 -18.62
N PHE A 223 24.32 -9.11 -17.66
CA PHE A 223 23.28 -10.08 -17.90
C PHE A 223 21.89 -9.41 -17.80
N VAL A 224 20.97 -9.83 -18.67
CA VAL A 224 19.58 -9.36 -18.71
C VAL A 224 18.66 -10.57 -18.76
N GLY A 225 17.73 -10.64 -17.80
CA GLY A 225 16.61 -11.58 -17.81
C GLY A 225 15.39 -10.94 -18.46
N VAL A 226 14.74 -11.67 -19.33
CA VAL A 226 13.57 -11.23 -20.10
C VAL A 226 12.41 -12.19 -19.84
N ALA A 227 11.22 -11.68 -19.64
CA ALA A 227 10.02 -12.49 -19.41
C ALA A 227 9.59 -13.22 -20.70
N ASN A 228 10.30 -14.30 -21.01
CA ASN A 228 9.98 -15.25 -22.05
C ASN A 228 9.85 -16.65 -21.44
N SER A 229 8.86 -17.40 -21.89
CA SER A 229 8.68 -18.82 -21.61
C SER A 229 8.78 -19.60 -22.92
N GLY A 230 9.41 -20.78 -22.89
CA GLY A 230 9.59 -21.62 -24.08
C GLY A 230 10.65 -21.12 -25.07
N SER A 231 11.40 -20.07 -24.76
CA SER A 231 12.42 -19.47 -25.59
C SER A 231 13.55 -18.86 -24.77
N ASN A 232 14.61 -18.37 -25.45
CA ASN A 232 15.73 -17.72 -24.76
C ASN A 232 15.22 -16.54 -23.89
N SER A 233 15.60 -16.54 -22.63
CA SER A 233 15.15 -15.57 -21.62
C SER A 233 16.31 -14.89 -20.89
N VAL A 234 17.55 -15.39 -20.99
CA VAL A 234 18.74 -14.78 -20.40
C VAL A 234 19.72 -14.38 -21.49
N PHE A 235 20.09 -13.12 -21.52
CA PHE A 235 20.99 -12.52 -22.51
C PHE A 235 22.23 -11.95 -21.84
N VAL A 236 23.34 -11.87 -22.56
CA VAL A 236 24.60 -11.31 -22.08
C VAL A 236 25.19 -10.34 -23.10
N SER A 237 25.73 -9.26 -22.58
CA SER A 237 26.71 -8.41 -23.26
C SER A 237 28.09 -8.69 -22.65
N ASN A 238 29.15 -8.66 -23.48
CA ASN A 238 30.54 -8.74 -23.05
C ASN A 238 31.35 -7.48 -23.46
N ASP A 239 30.66 -6.45 -23.96
CA ASP A 239 31.23 -5.22 -24.52
C ASP A 239 30.52 -3.95 -23.97
N ALA A 240 30.15 -3.98 -22.68
CA ALA A 240 29.48 -2.88 -21.94
C ALA A 240 28.14 -2.46 -22.57
N GLY A 241 27.39 -3.42 -23.13
CA GLY A 241 26.06 -3.21 -23.67
C GLY A 241 26.02 -2.76 -25.13
N SER A 242 27.14 -2.86 -25.86
CA SER A 242 27.17 -2.53 -27.29
C SER A 242 26.48 -3.62 -28.12
N THR A 243 26.74 -4.89 -27.80
CA THR A 243 26.10 -6.06 -28.44
C THR A 243 25.54 -7.02 -27.39
N TRP A 244 24.57 -7.85 -27.80
CA TRP A 244 23.85 -8.77 -26.91
C TRP A 244 23.63 -10.11 -27.60
N THR A 245 23.86 -11.18 -26.86
CA THR A 245 23.62 -12.55 -27.31
C THR A 245 22.88 -13.35 -26.25
N ALA A 246 22.11 -14.33 -26.67
CA ALA A 246 21.50 -15.27 -25.71
C ALA A 246 22.62 -16.11 -25.06
N VAL A 247 22.52 -16.34 -23.75
CA VAL A 247 23.47 -17.23 -23.06
C VAL A 247 23.20 -18.65 -23.50
N ALA A 248 24.22 -19.27 -24.12
CA ALA A 248 24.07 -20.60 -24.72
C ALA A 248 23.74 -21.68 -23.69
N GLY A 249 22.87 -22.64 -24.06
CA GLY A 249 22.49 -23.79 -23.24
C GLY A 249 21.61 -23.43 -22.00
N GLN A 250 21.03 -22.24 -21.98
CA GLN A 250 20.15 -21.81 -20.90
C GLN A 250 18.86 -22.64 -20.83
N PRO A 251 18.24 -22.80 -19.61
CA PRO A 251 16.91 -23.35 -19.52
C PRO A 251 15.89 -22.35 -20.10
N THR A 252 14.87 -22.89 -20.81
CA THR A 252 13.87 -22.07 -21.49
C THR A 252 12.44 -22.35 -21.05
N THR A 253 12.24 -23.32 -20.14
CA THR A 253 10.89 -23.78 -19.74
C THR A 253 10.12 -22.73 -18.98
N TYR A 254 10.79 -21.99 -18.08
CA TYR A 254 10.16 -21.08 -17.15
C TYR A 254 10.66 -19.64 -17.30
N LEU A 255 9.94 -18.70 -16.69
CA LEU A 255 10.29 -17.27 -16.64
C LEU A 255 11.47 -17.06 -15.67
N PRO A 256 12.52 -16.31 -16.04
CA PRO A 256 13.63 -15.98 -15.15
C PRO A 256 13.22 -14.89 -14.17
N HIS A 257 12.86 -15.28 -12.95
CA HIS A 257 12.32 -14.36 -11.94
C HIS A 257 13.37 -13.40 -11.38
N LYS A 258 14.55 -13.92 -10.99
CA LYS A 258 15.64 -13.13 -10.43
C LYS A 258 17.00 -13.69 -10.83
N GLY A 259 17.92 -12.79 -11.19
CA GLY A 259 19.31 -13.13 -11.49
C GLY A 259 20.25 -12.43 -10.49
N VAL A 260 21.08 -13.20 -9.78
CA VAL A 260 22.04 -12.70 -8.81
C VAL A 260 23.44 -13.23 -9.15
N PHE A 261 24.40 -12.30 -9.24
CA PHE A 261 25.78 -12.65 -9.53
C PHE A 261 26.59 -12.82 -8.23
N SER A 262 27.32 -13.94 -8.12
CA SER A 262 28.29 -14.19 -7.06
C SER A 262 29.70 -13.83 -7.57
N PRO A 263 30.30 -12.71 -7.13
CA PRO A 263 31.59 -12.25 -7.63
C PRO A 263 32.73 -13.20 -7.28
N SER A 264 32.73 -13.78 -6.08
CA SER A 264 33.78 -14.68 -5.60
C SER A 264 33.80 -16.01 -6.34
N GLU A 265 32.64 -16.50 -6.77
CA GLU A 265 32.49 -17.75 -7.51
C GLU A 265 32.52 -17.54 -9.04
N LYS A 266 32.29 -16.31 -9.51
CA LYS A 266 32.03 -15.98 -10.93
C LYS A 266 30.88 -16.79 -11.49
N VAL A 267 29.76 -16.83 -10.76
CA VAL A 267 28.56 -17.59 -11.06
C VAL A 267 27.34 -16.66 -11.06
N LEU A 268 26.51 -16.80 -12.10
CA LEU A 268 25.17 -16.22 -12.11
C LEU A 268 24.18 -17.28 -11.63
N TYR A 269 23.45 -16.99 -10.55
CA TYR A 269 22.32 -17.77 -10.06
C TYR A 269 21.02 -17.17 -10.58
N VAL A 270 20.07 -18.01 -11.01
CA VAL A 270 18.78 -17.57 -11.54
C VAL A 270 17.67 -18.42 -10.94
N SER A 271 16.64 -17.76 -10.35
CA SER A 271 15.39 -18.39 -9.97
C SER A 271 14.37 -18.27 -11.10
N TYR A 272 13.55 -19.32 -11.26
CA TYR A 272 12.56 -19.43 -12.30
C TYR A 272 11.18 -19.81 -11.74
N SER A 273 10.12 -19.36 -12.42
CA SER A 273 8.73 -19.74 -12.14
C SER A 273 7.94 -19.85 -13.44
N ASP A 274 6.91 -20.72 -13.48
CA ASP A 274 5.98 -20.82 -14.61
C ASP A 274 4.94 -19.69 -14.62
N GLY A 275 4.75 -19.00 -13.47
CA GLY A 275 3.90 -17.82 -13.33
C GLY A 275 4.68 -16.56 -13.02
N SER A 276 4.00 -15.42 -13.11
CA SER A 276 4.59 -14.10 -12.85
C SER A 276 4.77 -13.80 -11.34
N GLY A 277 4.13 -14.57 -10.47
CA GLY A 277 4.08 -14.30 -9.03
C GLY A 277 3.21 -13.07 -8.69
N PRO A 278 3.07 -12.83 -7.40
CA PRO A 278 3.32 -13.72 -6.27
C PRO A 278 2.19 -14.68 -5.94
N TYR A 279 1.02 -14.55 -6.60
CA TYR A 279 -0.15 -15.44 -6.43
C TYR A 279 -0.13 -16.67 -7.33
N ASP A 280 0.64 -16.63 -8.39
CA ASP A 280 0.76 -17.69 -9.37
C ASP A 280 2.18 -18.27 -9.37
N GLY A 281 2.39 -19.30 -10.14
CA GLY A 281 3.64 -20.03 -10.16
C GLY A 281 3.54 -21.33 -9.38
N ALA A 282 3.07 -22.38 -10.06
CA ALA A 282 2.91 -23.72 -9.52
C ALA A 282 4.16 -24.60 -9.71
N LYS A 283 5.08 -24.17 -10.58
CA LYS A 283 6.34 -24.87 -10.89
C LYS A 283 7.48 -23.88 -11.10
N GLY A 284 8.68 -24.32 -10.86
CA GLY A 284 9.86 -23.49 -11.07
C GLY A 284 11.16 -24.30 -11.03
N ALA A 285 12.26 -23.60 -11.14
CA ALA A 285 13.60 -24.16 -11.07
C ALA A 285 14.59 -23.14 -10.51
N VAL A 286 15.73 -23.60 -10.05
CA VAL A 286 16.89 -22.77 -9.71
C VAL A 286 18.09 -23.27 -10.48
N TRP A 287 18.73 -22.39 -11.23
CA TRP A 287 19.88 -22.73 -12.06
C TRP A 287 21.07 -21.84 -11.74
N LYS A 288 22.27 -22.37 -11.95
CA LYS A 288 23.51 -21.60 -11.93
C LYS A 288 24.24 -21.68 -13.27
N TYR A 289 24.79 -20.54 -13.68
CA TYR A 289 25.66 -20.43 -14.85
C TYR A 289 27.08 -20.09 -14.42
N SER A 290 28.02 -21.01 -14.67
CA SER A 290 29.44 -20.79 -14.42
C SER A 290 30.08 -20.06 -15.61
N ILE A 291 30.66 -18.88 -15.34
CA ILE A 291 31.38 -18.12 -16.38
C ILE A 291 32.63 -18.84 -16.85
N ALA A 292 33.33 -19.54 -15.94
CA ALA A 292 34.62 -20.17 -16.21
C ALA A 292 34.54 -21.25 -17.30
N ASN A 293 33.46 -22.02 -17.34
CA ASN A 293 33.25 -23.13 -18.27
C ASN A 293 32.00 -22.98 -19.15
N SER A 294 31.32 -21.83 -19.08
CA SER A 294 30.12 -21.49 -19.86
C SER A 294 29.01 -22.56 -19.75
N LYS A 295 28.82 -23.10 -18.52
CA LYS A 295 27.90 -24.23 -18.28
C LYS A 295 26.79 -23.85 -17.33
N TRP A 296 25.55 -24.23 -17.72
CA TRP A 296 24.38 -24.24 -16.83
C TRP A 296 24.32 -25.55 -16.04
N THR A 297 23.88 -25.44 -14.79
CA THR A 297 23.64 -26.59 -13.90
C THR A 297 22.33 -26.35 -13.16
N ASP A 298 21.43 -27.33 -13.18
CA ASP A 298 20.23 -27.35 -12.38
C ASP A 298 20.59 -27.60 -10.91
N ILE A 299 20.13 -26.73 -10.03
CA ILE A 299 20.34 -26.79 -8.57
C ILE A 299 19.02 -26.64 -7.82
N THR A 300 17.91 -27.00 -8.45
CA THR A 300 16.55 -26.85 -7.90
C THR A 300 16.43 -27.63 -6.56
N PRO A 301 16.00 -26.96 -5.46
CA PRO A 301 16.04 -27.54 -4.12
C PRO A 301 14.92 -28.55 -3.82
N ALA A 302 13.90 -28.63 -4.67
CA ALA A 302 12.74 -29.51 -4.52
C ALA A 302 12.40 -30.20 -5.84
N THR A 303 11.87 -31.42 -5.76
CA THR A 303 11.49 -32.23 -6.93
C THR A 303 10.20 -33.01 -6.66
N GLY A 304 9.57 -33.54 -7.72
CA GLY A 304 8.36 -34.36 -7.60
C GLY A 304 7.19 -33.59 -6.94
N SER A 305 6.51 -34.22 -6.00
CA SER A 305 5.38 -33.63 -5.28
C SER A 305 5.75 -32.50 -4.33
N ASP A 306 7.03 -32.38 -3.94
CA ASP A 306 7.51 -31.29 -3.09
C ASP A 306 7.69 -29.97 -3.88
N LEU A 307 7.65 -30.03 -5.22
CA LEU A 307 7.75 -28.87 -6.09
C LEU A 307 6.36 -28.49 -6.61
N TYR A 308 5.63 -27.68 -5.84
CA TYR A 308 4.29 -27.16 -6.18
C TYR A 308 4.23 -25.63 -6.22
N PHE A 309 5.41 -25.00 -6.36
CA PHE A 309 5.60 -23.54 -6.38
C PHE A 309 6.70 -23.14 -7.36
N GLY A 310 6.67 -21.89 -7.80
CA GLY A 310 7.79 -21.23 -8.45
C GLY A 310 8.80 -20.69 -7.44
N PHE A 311 9.92 -20.13 -7.91
CA PHE A 311 10.95 -19.52 -7.06
C PHE A 311 11.06 -18.02 -7.36
N GLY A 312 10.85 -17.18 -6.32
CA GLY A 312 10.95 -15.71 -6.40
C GLY A 312 12.22 -15.19 -5.75
N GLY A 313 12.25 -15.15 -4.42
CA GLY A 313 13.40 -14.64 -3.65
C GLY A 313 14.68 -15.44 -3.89
N LEU A 314 15.78 -14.73 -4.18
CA LEU A 314 17.12 -15.32 -4.37
C LEU A 314 18.18 -14.36 -3.86
N THR A 315 19.13 -14.84 -3.08
CA THR A 315 20.27 -14.05 -2.56
C THR A 315 21.50 -14.92 -2.39
N VAL A 316 22.68 -14.29 -2.47
CA VAL A 316 23.98 -14.93 -2.16
C VAL A 316 24.60 -14.26 -0.95
N ASP A 317 25.34 -15.02 -0.15
CA ASP A 317 26.13 -14.48 0.97
C ASP A 317 27.49 -14.02 0.44
N LEU A 318 27.71 -12.71 0.37
CA LEU A 318 28.97 -12.15 -0.14
C LEU A 318 30.16 -12.39 0.80
N GLN A 319 29.91 -12.76 2.07
CA GLN A 319 30.95 -13.10 3.05
C GLN A 319 31.32 -14.59 3.01
N LYS A 320 30.43 -15.44 2.50
CA LYS A 320 30.62 -16.91 2.47
C LYS A 320 30.36 -17.46 1.05
N PRO A 321 31.38 -17.53 0.20
CA PRO A 321 31.25 -18.09 -1.14
C PRO A 321 30.58 -19.47 -1.14
N GLY A 322 29.70 -19.72 -2.10
CA GLY A 322 28.90 -20.95 -2.19
C GLY A 322 27.64 -20.95 -1.31
N THR A 323 27.46 -19.93 -0.49
CA THR A 323 26.24 -19.80 0.34
C THR A 323 25.19 -18.97 -0.39
N LEU A 324 23.99 -19.54 -0.53
CA LEU A 324 22.85 -18.86 -1.14
C LEU A 324 21.53 -19.30 -0.51
N MET A 325 20.51 -18.48 -0.68
CA MET A 325 19.14 -18.80 -0.28
C MET A 325 18.17 -18.52 -1.40
N VAL A 326 17.11 -19.33 -1.47
CA VAL A 326 16.01 -19.15 -2.40
C VAL A 326 14.68 -19.37 -1.68
N ALA A 327 13.66 -18.59 -2.03
CA ALA A 327 12.33 -18.70 -1.46
C ALA A 327 11.30 -19.15 -2.49
N ALA A 328 10.36 -19.99 -2.04
CA ALA A 328 9.17 -20.36 -2.79
C ALA A 328 8.29 -19.11 -3.01
N LEU A 329 7.73 -19.00 -4.20
CA LEU A 329 6.93 -17.85 -4.61
C LEU A 329 5.48 -18.00 -4.13
N ASN A 330 4.75 -18.93 -4.69
CA ASN A 330 3.32 -19.14 -4.42
C ASN A 330 3.11 -20.34 -3.48
N SER A 331 3.71 -20.27 -2.28
CA SER A 331 3.57 -21.30 -1.25
C SER A 331 2.79 -20.74 -0.07
N TRP A 332 1.59 -21.31 0.20
CA TRP A 332 0.68 -20.85 1.24
C TRP A 332 0.48 -21.91 2.33
N TYR A 333 0.45 -23.16 1.95
CA TYR A 333 0.19 -24.28 2.87
C TYR A 333 1.31 -25.32 2.79
N PRO A 334 1.78 -25.81 3.93
CA PRO A 334 1.43 -25.41 5.31
C PRO A 334 2.09 -24.09 5.73
N ASP A 335 3.01 -23.54 4.94
CA ASP A 335 3.71 -22.27 5.14
C ASP A 335 4.57 -21.93 3.91
N ALA A 336 5.05 -20.70 3.81
CA ALA A 336 6.08 -20.35 2.82
C ALA A 336 7.37 -21.13 3.07
N GLN A 337 8.05 -21.55 1.98
CA GLN A 337 9.28 -22.32 2.08
C GLN A 337 10.49 -21.48 1.66
N ILE A 338 11.55 -21.55 2.47
CA ILE A 338 12.86 -20.97 2.16
C ILE A 338 13.89 -22.09 2.22
N PHE A 339 14.80 -22.08 1.27
CA PHE A 339 15.89 -23.05 1.15
C PHE A 339 17.22 -22.33 1.32
N ARG A 340 18.19 -23.01 1.96
CA ARG A 340 19.57 -22.53 2.14
C ARG A 340 20.55 -23.61 1.71
N SER A 341 21.55 -23.20 0.90
CA SER A 341 22.69 -24.01 0.48
C SER A 341 23.98 -23.35 0.93
N ARG A 342 25.04 -24.16 1.17
CA ARG A 342 26.40 -23.71 1.48
C ARG A 342 27.46 -24.26 0.52
N ASP A 343 27.02 -24.93 -0.51
CA ASP A 343 27.86 -25.65 -1.48
C ASP A 343 27.43 -25.33 -2.93
N SER A 344 27.09 -24.06 -3.16
CA SER A 344 26.69 -23.57 -4.50
C SER A 344 25.47 -24.29 -5.06
N GLY A 345 24.55 -24.73 -4.21
CA GLY A 345 23.32 -25.41 -4.59
C GLY A 345 23.44 -26.91 -4.82
N ALA A 346 24.57 -27.55 -4.44
CA ALA A 346 24.69 -29.00 -4.54
C ALA A 346 23.80 -29.71 -3.51
N THR A 347 23.67 -29.14 -2.31
CA THR A 347 22.73 -29.63 -1.29
C THR A 347 21.95 -28.45 -0.67
N TRP A 348 20.77 -28.76 -0.14
CA TRP A 348 19.85 -27.79 0.43
C TRP A 348 19.27 -28.22 1.77
N SER A 349 19.09 -27.26 2.66
CA SER A 349 18.30 -27.40 3.87
C SER A 349 17.05 -26.50 3.78
N LYS A 350 15.95 -26.97 4.38
CA LYS A 350 14.63 -26.34 4.33
C LYS A 350 14.35 -25.58 5.61
N LEU A 351 13.57 -24.49 5.56
CA LEU A 351 13.12 -23.75 6.73
C LEU A 351 12.16 -24.58 7.59
N TRP A 352 11.39 -25.44 6.96
CA TRP A 352 10.52 -26.42 7.62
C TRP A 352 10.45 -27.72 6.80
N GLU A 353 10.07 -28.80 7.44
CA GLU A 353 9.96 -30.14 6.82
C GLU A 353 8.75 -30.90 7.39
N TYR A 354 8.08 -31.73 6.61
CA TYR A 354 7.11 -32.65 7.12
C TYR A 354 7.77 -33.71 8.02
N ASN A 355 7.12 -34.03 9.13
CA ASN A 355 7.54 -35.14 9.98
C ASN A 355 6.81 -36.41 9.65
N SER A 356 7.24 -37.52 10.26
CA SER A 356 6.66 -38.89 10.03
C SER A 356 5.18 -39.03 10.45
N SER A 357 4.67 -38.12 11.26
CA SER A 357 3.25 -38.11 11.69
C SER A 357 2.38 -37.16 10.84
N GLY A 358 2.90 -36.57 9.75
CA GLY A 358 2.16 -35.65 8.89
C GLY A 358 2.10 -34.21 9.41
N GLY A 359 2.74 -33.92 10.54
CA GLY A 359 2.92 -32.55 11.03
C GLY A 359 4.12 -31.86 10.41
N VAL A 360 4.39 -30.64 10.83
CA VAL A 360 5.47 -29.78 10.31
C VAL A 360 6.48 -29.46 11.41
N ASN A 361 7.75 -29.79 11.15
CA ASN A 361 8.87 -29.32 11.93
C ASN A 361 9.34 -27.99 11.39
N ARG A 362 9.21 -26.91 12.15
CA ARG A 362 9.68 -25.56 11.81
C ARG A 362 10.98 -25.29 12.56
N TYR A 363 12.02 -24.93 11.82
CA TYR A 363 13.38 -24.73 12.36
C TYR A 363 13.64 -23.26 12.68
N PHE A 364 12.64 -22.58 13.27
CA PHE A 364 12.74 -21.18 13.67
C PHE A 364 11.91 -20.88 14.93
N GLY A 365 12.42 -19.94 15.75
CA GLY A 365 11.63 -19.19 16.70
C GLY A 365 10.88 -18.05 16.00
N TRP A 366 9.68 -17.70 16.48
CA TRP A 366 8.86 -16.66 15.88
C TRP A 366 8.62 -15.52 16.86
N ASP A 367 9.16 -14.33 16.55
CA ASP A 367 9.06 -13.12 17.36
C ASP A 367 8.22 -12.06 16.63
N THR A 368 6.99 -11.88 17.08
CA THR A 368 6.06 -10.85 16.57
C THR A 368 5.91 -9.66 17.51
N SER A 369 6.83 -9.45 18.44
CA SER A 369 6.75 -8.41 19.48
C SER A 369 6.57 -7.00 18.93
N LEU A 370 7.08 -6.70 17.71
CA LEU A 370 6.94 -5.40 17.04
C LEU A 370 5.64 -5.28 16.21
N ALA A 371 4.95 -6.40 15.95
CA ALA A 371 3.65 -6.46 15.29
C ALA A 371 2.80 -7.60 15.90
N PRO A 372 2.32 -7.44 17.15
CA PRO A 372 1.67 -8.54 17.89
C PRO A 372 0.41 -9.09 17.22
N TRP A 373 -0.25 -8.30 16.39
CA TRP A 373 -1.45 -8.71 15.63
C TRP A 373 -1.18 -9.85 14.64
N LEU A 374 0.07 -10.09 14.25
CA LEU A 374 0.46 -11.25 13.42
C LEU A 374 0.27 -12.58 14.18
N ASN A 375 0.35 -12.56 15.51
CA ASN A 375 0.13 -13.71 16.38
C ASN A 375 -0.79 -13.32 17.56
N PRO A 376 -2.09 -13.12 17.30
CA PRO A 376 -3.02 -12.66 18.33
C PRO A 376 -3.20 -13.71 19.45
N PRO A 377 -3.60 -13.28 20.65
CA PRO A 377 -3.88 -14.19 21.74
C PRO A 377 -4.93 -15.25 21.39
N GLY A 378 -4.66 -16.50 21.76
CA GLY A 378 -5.54 -17.63 21.46
C GLY A 378 -5.28 -18.27 20.09
N ASN A 379 -4.37 -17.77 19.30
CA ASN A 379 -3.94 -18.43 18.08
C ASN A 379 -3.20 -19.73 18.42
N THR A 380 -3.70 -20.85 17.92
CA THR A 380 -3.10 -22.19 18.11
C THR A 380 -2.12 -22.56 17.00
N ASP A 381 -2.21 -21.91 15.83
CA ASP A 381 -1.26 -22.06 14.75
C ASP A 381 -0.17 -20.98 14.87
N THR A 382 0.92 -21.35 15.49
CA THR A 382 1.78 -20.43 16.22
C THR A 382 3.05 -19.99 15.51
N LYS A 383 3.34 -20.43 14.29
CA LYS A 383 4.58 -20.06 13.58
C LYS A 383 4.35 -20.00 12.09
N HIS A 384 4.53 -18.79 11.53
CA HIS A 384 4.42 -18.58 10.10
C HIS A 384 5.63 -17.82 9.55
N ALA A 385 6.21 -18.34 8.47
CA ALA A 385 7.22 -17.64 7.68
C ALA A 385 6.58 -16.60 6.75
N GLY A 386 5.27 -16.63 6.59
CA GLY A 386 4.52 -15.71 5.74
C GLY A 386 4.21 -16.29 4.36
N TRP A 387 4.02 -15.44 3.40
CA TRP A 387 3.67 -15.78 2.02
C TRP A 387 4.20 -14.72 1.04
N MET A 388 4.24 -15.03 -0.27
CA MET A 388 4.64 -14.10 -1.33
C MET A 388 6.08 -13.57 -1.16
N ILE A 389 7.05 -14.47 -0.95
CA ILE A 389 8.44 -14.08 -0.70
C ILE A 389 9.17 -13.84 -2.02
N GLU A 390 9.20 -12.60 -2.49
CA GLU A 390 10.02 -12.16 -3.61
C GLU A 390 11.29 -11.43 -3.18
N GLY A 391 11.18 -10.63 -2.13
CA GLY A 391 12.30 -9.90 -1.53
C GLY A 391 13.01 -10.74 -0.49
N LEU A 392 14.23 -11.20 -0.78
CA LEU A 392 15.10 -11.93 0.12
C LEU A 392 16.52 -11.40 -0.03
N SER A 393 17.15 -10.99 1.07
CA SER A 393 18.50 -10.41 1.06
C SER A 393 19.28 -10.79 2.31
N ILE A 394 20.55 -11.17 2.13
CA ILE A 394 21.55 -11.28 3.19
C ILE A 394 22.38 -10.01 3.17
N ASN A 395 22.68 -9.46 4.35
CA ASN A 395 23.53 -8.27 4.49
C ASN A 395 24.94 -8.57 3.93
N PRO A 396 25.44 -7.78 2.96
CA PRO A 396 26.75 -8.03 2.33
C PRO A 396 27.94 -7.91 3.29
N PHE A 397 27.76 -7.39 4.50
CA PHE A 397 28.80 -7.22 5.53
C PHE A 397 28.61 -8.12 6.75
N ASP A 398 27.48 -8.85 6.84
CA ASP A 398 27.15 -9.70 7.99
C ASP A 398 26.27 -10.87 7.56
N SER A 399 26.85 -12.06 7.53
CA SER A 399 26.13 -13.31 7.18
C SER A 399 25.01 -13.68 8.16
N ASN A 400 24.95 -13.06 9.34
CA ASN A 400 23.88 -13.27 10.32
C ASN A 400 22.66 -12.38 10.07
N HIS A 401 22.87 -11.20 9.49
CA HIS A 401 21.79 -10.25 9.26
C HIS A 401 21.15 -10.51 7.91
N TRP A 402 19.88 -10.80 7.93
CA TRP A 402 19.09 -11.04 6.73
C TRP A 402 17.66 -10.52 6.88
N LEU A 403 17.04 -10.19 5.78
CA LEU A 403 15.68 -9.66 5.73
C LEU A 403 14.94 -10.26 4.52
N TYR A 404 13.63 -10.46 4.69
CA TYR A 404 12.74 -10.78 3.58
C TYR A 404 11.36 -10.15 3.77
N GLY A 405 10.71 -9.80 2.65
CA GLY A 405 9.37 -9.23 2.63
C GLY A 405 8.30 -10.29 2.36
N THR A 406 7.18 -10.14 3.03
CA THR A 406 5.96 -10.95 2.83
C THR A 406 4.77 -10.06 2.49
N GLY A 407 3.58 -10.65 2.30
CA GLY A 407 2.34 -9.89 2.13
C GLY A 407 1.88 -9.13 3.37
N ALA A 408 2.43 -9.40 4.56
CA ALA A 408 2.00 -8.74 5.80
C ALA A 408 3.08 -7.94 6.51
N THR A 409 4.36 -8.31 6.36
CA THR A 409 5.44 -7.69 7.14
C THR A 409 6.80 -7.96 6.51
N ILE A 410 7.83 -7.31 7.05
CA ILE A 410 9.23 -7.66 6.83
C ILE A 410 9.65 -8.59 7.97
N TYR A 411 10.14 -9.77 7.63
CA TYR A 411 10.80 -10.67 8.58
C TYR A 411 12.30 -10.65 8.39
N GLY A 412 13.02 -11.04 9.45
CA GLY A 412 14.45 -11.21 9.40
C GLY A 412 15.04 -11.52 10.77
N GLY A 413 16.36 -11.34 10.90
CA GLY A 413 17.07 -11.56 12.15
C GLY A 413 18.56 -11.35 11.99
N HIS A 414 19.28 -11.52 13.12
CA HIS A 414 20.73 -11.37 13.23
C HIS A 414 21.42 -12.67 13.64
N ASP A 415 20.83 -13.82 13.35
CA ASP A 415 21.33 -15.13 13.73
C ASP A 415 21.23 -16.18 12.62
N LEU A 416 21.20 -15.74 11.36
CA LEU A 416 21.00 -16.60 10.19
C LEU A 416 21.98 -17.79 10.16
N THR A 417 23.22 -17.62 10.60
CA THR A 417 24.22 -18.72 10.59
C THR A 417 23.89 -19.84 11.58
N LYS A 418 22.95 -19.67 12.53
CA LYS A 418 22.41 -20.77 13.32
C LYS A 418 21.69 -21.80 12.47
N TRP A 419 21.20 -21.43 11.28
CA TRP A 419 20.66 -22.39 10.28
C TRP A 419 21.68 -23.46 9.89
N ASP A 420 22.96 -23.12 9.91
CA ASP A 420 24.07 -24.02 9.51
C ASP A 420 24.45 -25.01 10.62
N THR A 421 23.83 -24.96 11.80
CA THR A 421 24.01 -25.87 12.93
C THR A 421 23.03 -27.05 12.87
N SER A 422 23.26 -28.10 13.64
CA SER A 422 22.36 -29.26 13.74
C SER A 422 20.95 -28.90 14.20
N ALA A 423 20.80 -27.90 15.07
CA ALA A 423 19.50 -27.44 15.57
C ALA A 423 18.73 -26.58 14.56
N ARG A 424 19.41 -25.92 13.63
CA ARG A 424 18.85 -25.02 12.61
C ARG A 424 17.89 -23.93 13.16
N ASN A 425 17.91 -23.63 14.45
CA ASN A 425 16.92 -22.81 15.12
C ASN A 425 17.30 -21.29 15.02
N ILE A 426 16.92 -20.67 13.92
CA ILE A 426 17.05 -19.22 13.73
C ILE A 426 15.86 -18.45 14.33
N THR A 427 15.98 -17.14 14.47
CA THR A 427 14.87 -16.27 14.87
C THR A 427 14.27 -15.59 13.64
N LEU A 428 12.96 -15.75 13.42
CA LEU A 428 12.17 -14.92 12.52
C LEU A 428 11.49 -13.84 13.34
N LYS A 429 12.01 -12.61 13.26
CA LYS A 429 11.43 -11.45 13.92
C LYS A 429 10.70 -10.59 12.91
N SER A 430 9.51 -10.08 13.28
CA SER A 430 8.85 -9.02 12.52
C SER A 430 9.66 -7.73 12.66
N LEU A 431 10.27 -7.26 11.58
CA LEU A 431 11.17 -6.10 11.54
C LEU A 431 10.59 -4.99 10.66
N ALA A 432 9.27 -4.75 10.75
CA ALA A 432 8.58 -3.71 10.00
C ALA A 432 8.27 -2.46 10.85
N ASP A 433 9.00 -2.24 11.95
CA ASP A 433 8.80 -1.05 12.78
C ASP A 433 9.09 0.24 12.00
N GLY A 434 8.07 1.10 11.83
CA GLY A 434 8.12 2.31 10.98
C GLY A 434 7.69 2.10 9.53
N VAL A 435 7.50 0.85 9.09
CA VAL A 435 6.84 0.56 7.82
C VAL A 435 5.33 0.49 8.04
N GLU A 436 4.59 1.29 7.30
CA GLU A 436 3.13 1.26 7.27
C GLU A 436 2.68 1.06 5.82
N GLU A 437 1.84 0.05 5.59
CA GLU A 437 1.41 -0.36 4.25
C GLU A 437 -0.05 -0.83 4.29
N THR A 438 -0.96 0.08 4.67
CA THR A 438 -2.39 -0.22 4.75
C THR A 438 -3.22 0.77 3.94
N ALA A 439 -4.17 0.26 3.15
CA ALA A 439 -5.24 1.03 2.55
C ALA A 439 -6.32 1.29 3.61
N VAL A 440 -6.40 2.50 4.11
CA VAL A 440 -7.36 2.89 5.15
C VAL A 440 -8.67 3.29 4.50
N LEU A 441 -9.78 2.63 4.88
CA LEU A 441 -11.09 2.81 4.27
C LEU A 441 -12.09 3.51 5.22
N ALA A 442 -11.91 3.33 6.54
CA ALA A 442 -12.75 3.92 7.56
C ALA A 442 -11.96 4.33 8.79
N LEU A 443 -12.30 5.48 9.35
CA LEU A 443 -11.81 5.98 10.65
C LEU A 443 -12.97 6.48 11.47
N ILE A 444 -13.05 6.05 12.73
CA ILE A 444 -13.97 6.61 13.73
C ILE A 444 -13.20 6.93 15.01
N SER A 445 -13.56 8.07 15.62
CA SER A 445 -13.07 8.49 16.93
C SER A 445 -14.30 8.69 17.85
N PRO A 446 -14.69 7.68 18.64
CA PRO A 446 -15.85 7.78 19.52
C PRO A 446 -15.62 8.78 20.65
N THR A 447 -16.70 9.32 21.24
CA THR A 447 -16.63 10.31 22.34
C THR A 447 -16.09 9.75 23.65
N SER A 448 -15.99 8.42 23.77
CA SER A 448 -15.32 7.72 24.88
C SER A 448 -14.80 6.36 24.43
N GLY A 449 -13.94 5.75 25.20
CA GLY A 449 -13.27 4.49 24.84
C GLY A 449 -11.96 4.73 24.13
N ALA A 450 -11.63 3.89 23.16
CA ALA A 450 -10.40 4.02 22.35
C ALA A 450 -10.37 5.35 21.58
N ASN A 451 -9.16 5.88 21.41
CA ASN A 451 -8.99 7.17 20.72
C ASN A 451 -9.38 7.07 19.23
N LEU A 452 -9.09 5.92 18.61
CA LEU A 452 -9.30 5.71 17.19
C LEU A 452 -9.59 4.23 16.93
N LEU A 453 -10.51 3.97 16.02
CA LEU A 453 -10.69 2.66 15.39
C LEU A 453 -10.57 2.83 13.88
N SER A 454 -9.93 1.86 13.23
CA SER A 454 -9.73 1.86 11.79
C SER A 454 -10.35 0.64 11.12
N GLY A 455 -10.93 0.85 9.93
CA GLY A 455 -11.23 -0.19 8.97
C GLY A 455 -10.25 -0.10 7.81
N VAL A 456 -9.60 -1.21 7.48
CA VAL A 456 -8.55 -1.26 6.45
C VAL A 456 -8.80 -2.42 5.48
N GLY A 457 -8.13 -2.37 4.34
CA GLY A 457 -8.04 -3.47 3.39
C GLY A 457 -7.15 -4.59 3.90
N ASP A 458 -7.36 -5.79 3.41
CA ASP A 458 -6.55 -7.01 3.54
C ASP A 458 -6.45 -7.62 4.95
N ILE A 459 -6.47 -6.82 6.00
CA ILE A 459 -6.29 -7.25 7.41
C ILE A 459 -7.40 -6.75 8.35
N GLY A 460 -8.51 -6.28 7.79
CA GLY A 460 -9.76 -5.93 8.50
C GLY A 460 -9.73 -4.65 9.29
N GLY A 461 -8.89 -4.49 10.30
CA GLY A 461 -8.81 -3.25 11.06
C GLY A 461 -8.47 -3.41 12.54
N PHE A 462 -8.34 -2.28 13.25
CA PHE A 462 -7.73 -2.22 14.57
C PHE A 462 -8.39 -1.21 15.52
N VAL A 463 -8.27 -1.50 16.82
CA VAL A 463 -8.46 -0.53 17.91
C VAL A 463 -7.10 0.07 18.26
N HIS A 464 -6.96 1.38 18.15
CA HIS A 464 -5.74 2.11 18.48
C HIS A 464 -5.87 2.79 19.84
N SER A 465 -5.38 2.15 20.89
CA SER A 465 -5.31 2.72 22.24
C SER A 465 -4.02 3.51 22.49
N ASN A 466 -2.95 3.17 21.77
CA ASN A 466 -1.67 3.86 21.77
C ASN A 466 -1.14 3.97 20.33
N PHE A 467 -0.87 5.18 19.87
CA PHE A 467 -0.43 5.43 18.49
C PHE A 467 1.05 5.09 18.23
N LYS A 468 1.83 4.91 19.29
CA LYS A 468 3.28 4.61 19.20
C LYS A 468 3.60 3.12 19.25
N THR A 469 2.60 2.27 19.47
CA THR A 469 2.78 0.82 19.53
C THR A 469 1.80 0.13 18.58
N SER A 470 2.26 -0.94 17.94
CA SER A 470 1.43 -1.79 17.10
C SER A 470 0.27 -2.41 17.90
N PRO A 471 -0.94 -2.51 17.36
CA PRO A 471 -2.08 -3.13 18.01
C PRO A 471 -1.82 -4.60 18.35
N ARG A 472 -2.45 -5.07 19.43
CA ARG A 472 -2.30 -6.47 19.89
C ARG A 472 -2.96 -7.49 18.98
N ALA A 473 -4.05 -7.12 18.33
CA ALA A 473 -4.83 -7.98 17.44
C ALA A 473 -5.60 -7.16 16.42
N ALA A 474 -5.83 -7.71 15.24
CA ALA A 474 -6.85 -7.24 14.31
C ALA A 474 -8.24 -7.66 14.81
N TYR A 475 -9.30 -7.12 14.20
CA TYR A 475 -10.67 -7.52 14.53
C TYR A 475 -10.91 -8.99 14.20
N THR A 476 -11.59 -9.67 15.11
CA THR A 476 -12.02 -11.08 14.96
C THR A 476 -13.52 -11.21 15.14
N ASN A 477 -14.08 -12.36 14.86
CA ASN A 477 -15.47 -12.77 15.11
C ASN A 477 -16.56 -11.78 14.60
N PRO A 478 -16.79 -11.67 13.28
CA PRO A 478 -16.08 -12.40 12.24
C PRO A 478 -14.73 -11.75 11.88
N HIS A 479 -13.86 -12.54 11.30
CA HIS A 479 -12.71 -12.02 10.60
C HIS A 479 -13.18 -11.46 9.25
N TYR A 480 -12.81 -10.22 8.92
CA TYR A 480 -13.00 -9.65 7.60
C TYR A 480 -11.64 -9.36 6.99
N VAL A 481 -11.48 -9.69 5.74
CA VAL A 481 -10.32 -9.27 4.94
C VAL A 481 -10.35 -7.74 4.79
N THR A 482 -11.52 -7.19 4.50
CA THR A 482 -11.69 -5.75 4.29
C THR A 482 -12.84 -5.20 5.13
N THR A 483 -12.62 -4.05 5.80
CA THR A 483 -13.65 -3.31 6.54
C THR A 483 -13.85 -1.93 5.90
N PRO A 484 -14.79 -1.78 4.94
CA PRO A 484 -14.96 -0.54 4.18
C PRO A 484 -15.70 0.57 4.91
N ASP A 485 -16.38 0.28 6.01
CA ASP A 485 -17.08 1.30 6.80
C ASP A 485 -17.38 0.85 8.23
N MET A 486 -17.47 1.85 9.12
CA MET A 486 -17.75 1.68 10.55
C MET A 486 -18.52 2.89 11.08
N ASP A 487 -19.36 2.66 12.11
CA ASP A 487 -20.05 3.73 12.81
C ASP A 487 -20.26 3.38 14.29
N TYR A 488 -20.50 4.40 15.13
CA TYR A 488 -20.75 4.22 16.56
C TYR A 488 -21.99 4.96 17.04
N ALA A 489 -22.63 4.47 18.08
CA ALA A 489 -23.80 5.06 18.69
C ALA A 489 -23.42 6.27 19.55
N GLY A 490 -23.89 7.48 19.19
CA GLY A 490 -23.43 8.71 19.84
C GLY A 490 -23.71 8.80 21.35
N LYS A 491 -24.83 8.23 21.82
CA LYS A 491 -25.20 8.14 23.27
C LYS A 491 -24.66 6.87 23.95
N LYS A 492 -24.20 5.89 23.19
CA LYS A 492 -23.60 4.66 23.69
C LYS A 492 -22.31 4.36 22.89
N PRO A 493 -21.26 5.17 23.01
CA PRO A 493 -20.09 5.11 22.15
C PRO A 493 -19.32 3.78 22.20
N ALA A 494 -19.56 2.95 23.21
CA ALA A 494 -19.08 1.57 23.24
C ALA A 494 -19.80 0.64 22.25
N THR A 495 -20.99 1.04 21.74
CA THR A 495 -21.71 0.28 20.71
C THR A 495 -21.24 0.73 19.34
N ILE A 496 -20.54 -0.16 18.63
CA ILE A 496 -19.91 0.08 17.34
C ILE A 496 -20.38 -0.98 16.36
N VAL A 497 -20.66 -0.58 15.13
CA VAL A 497 -20.95 -1.49 14.01
C VAL A 497 -19.88 -1.36 12.95
N ARG A 498 -19.54 -2.46 12.31
CA ARG A 498 -18.67 -2.49 11.13
C ARG A 498 -19.26 -3.41 10.06
N ILE A 499 -18.97 -3.09 8.81
CA ILE A 499 -19.27 -3.98 7.69
C ILE A 499 -17.96 -4.51 7.10
N GLY A 500 -18.03 -5.69 6.50
CA GLY A 500 -16.88 -6.28 5.83
C GLY A 500 -17.24 -7.58 5.14
N ASN A 501 -16.26 -8.17 4.49
CA ASN A 501 -16.36 -9.50 3.89
C ASN A 501 -15.09 -10.31 4.18
N ASP A 502 -15.22 -11.60 4.12
CA ASP A 502 -14.10 -12.54 4.20
C ASP A 502 -13.47 -12.77 2.81
N GLY A 503 -14.18 -12.45 1.76
CA GLY A 503 -13.74 -12.65 0.37
C GLY A 503 -13.96 -14.06 -0.17
N SER A 504 -13.91 -15.08 0.68
CA SER A 504 -14.00 -16.51 0.28
C SER A 504 -15.19 -17.24 0.85
N ASP A 505 -15.75 -16.80 1.99
CA ASP A 505 -16.86 -17.46 2.69
C ASP A 505 -18.14 -16.62 2.69
N ALA A 506 -19.06 -16.94 1.80
CA ALA A 506 -20.36 -16.26 1.70
C ALA A 506 -21.30 -16.53 2.91
N SER A 507 -20.98 -17.48 3.79
CA SER A 507 -21.75 -17.73 5.01
C SER A 507 -21.47 -16.72 6.12
N ILE A 508 -20.35 -16.01 6.06
CA ILE A 508 -19.96 -15.01 7.05
C ILE A 508 -20.88 -13.79 6.96
N LYS A 509 -21.51 -13.45 8.08
CA LYS A 509 -22.36 -12.26 8.19
C LYS A 509 -21.54 -10.99 7.96
N GLN A 510 -21.97 -10.15 7.05
CA GLN A 510 -21.22 -8.93 6.64
C GLN A 510 -21.34 -7.77 7.62
N ILE A 511 -22.20 -7.85 8.63
CA ILE A 511 -22.27 -6.85 9.70
C ILE A 511 -21.83 -7.50 11.01
N ALA A 512 -20.95 -6.82 11.73
CA ALA A 512 -20.56 -7.16 13.09
C ALA A 512 -20.85 -6.01 14.06
N LEU A 513 -21.19 -6.38 15.27
CA LEU A 513 -21.52 -5.48 16.38
C LEU A 513 -20.53 -5.70 17.53
N SER A 514 -20.05 -4.60 18.09
CA SER A 514 -19.35 -4.54 19.37
C SER A 514 -20.20 -3.73 20.35
N THR A 515 -20.19 -4.10 21.63
CA THR A 515 -20.82 -3.34 22.74
C THR A 515 -19.80 -2.92 23.80
N ASP A 516 -18.53 -3.15 23.56
CA ASP A 516 -17.39 -2.92 24.46
C ASP A 516 -16.27 -2.08 23.79
N ALA A 517 -16.67 -1.09 22.99
CA ALA A 517 -15.78 -0.15 22.31
C ALA A 517 -14.78 -0.82 21.34
N GLY A 518 -15.19 -1.91 20.72
CA GLY A 518 -14.39 -2.62 19.71
C GLY A 518 -13.45 -3.67 20.27
N ALA A 519 -13.46 -3.91 21.60
CA ALA A 519 -12.60 -4.93 22.22
C ALA A 519 -12.99 -6.34 21.78
N THR A 520 -14.29 -6.63 21.68
CA THR A 520 -14.83 -7.87 21.11
C THR A 520 -15.92 -7.59 20.08
N TRP A 521 -16.14 -8.54 19.20
CA TRP A 521 -17.11 -8.45 18.13
C TRP A 521 -17.97 -9.71 18.06
N ALA A 522 -19.19 -9.56 17.55
CA ALA A 522 -20.06 -10.69 17.21
C ALA A 522 -20.74 -10.43 15.85
N PRO A 523 -20.98 -11.48 15.05
CA PRO A 523 -21.81 -11.35 13.86
C PRO A 523 -23.19 -10.81 14.21
N TYR A 524 -23.67 -9.81 13.49
CA TYR A 524 -25.02 -9.31 13.69
C TYR A 524 -26.05 -10.28 13.09
N ALA A 525 -26.73 -11.02 13.93
CA ALA A 525 -27.57 -12.16 13.53
C ALA A 525 -28.63 -11.83 12.45
N PRO A 526 -29.30 -10.67 12.46
CA PRO A 526 -30.29 -10.31 11.43
C PRO A 526 -29.71 -10.05 10.04
N THR A 527 -28.39 -9.98 9.86
CA THR A 527 -27.77 -9.67 8.56
C THR A 527 -28.19 -10.71 7.52
N PRO A 528 -28.84 -10.32 6.40
CA PRO A 528 -29.20 -11.23 5.32
C PRO A 528 -27.96 -11.72 4.58
N GLY A 529 -28.04 -12.92 3.97
CA GLY A 529 -27.03 -13.40 3.03
C GLY A 529 -27.17 -12.75 1.65
N GLY A 530 -26.14 -12.86 0.81
CA GLY A 530 -26.15 -12.45 -0.60
C GLY A 530 -26.10 -10.95 -0.88
N LEU A 531 -25.98 -10.10 0.16
CA LEU A 531 -25.77 -8.67 0.02
C LEU A 531 -24.34 -8.32 0.42
N ALA A 532 -23.74 -7.33 -0.24
CA ALA A 532 -22.33 -7.01 -0.04
C ALA A 532 -22.06 -5.50 0.03
N GLY A 533 -20.97 -5.17 0.69
CA GLY A 533 -20.34 -3.86 0.71
C GLY A 533 -21.19 -2.74 1.30
N GLY A 534 -20.89 -1.52 0.88
CA GLY A 534 -21.68 -0.35 1.13
C GLY A 534 -21.23 0.53 2.29
N LYS A 535 -22.20 1.14 2.98
CA LYS A 535 -22.03 2.05 4.12
C LYS A 535 -22.98 1.69 5.24
N ILE A 536 -22.60 2.03 6.49
CA ILE A 536 -23.37 1.67 7.67
C ILE A 536 -23.55 2.86 8.58
N ALA A 537 -24.71 2.96 9.24
CA ALA A 537 -24.99 3.94 10.28
C ALA A 537 -25.76 3.29 11.42
N VAL A 538 -25.40 3.62 12.66
CA VAL A 538 -26.10 3.14 13.85
C VAL A 538 -26.72 4.31 14.60
N SER A 539 -27.98 4.16 15.08
CA SER A 539 -28.69 5.19 15.84
C SER A 539 -27.89 5.66 17.08
N ALA A 540 -28.14 6.88 17.54
CA ALA A 540 -27.49 7.40 18.75
C ALA A 540 -27.64 6.47 19.96
N THR A 541 -28.70 5.72 20.05
CA THR A 541 -29.02 4.78 21.14
C THR A 541 -28.61 3.34 20.90
N GLY A 542 -28.19 3.00 19.66
CA GLY A 542 -27.62 1.69 19.32
C GLY A 542 -28.61 0.62 18.87
N GLU A 543 -29.91 0.90 18.86
CA GLU A 543 -30.94 -0.11 18.56
C GLU A 543 -31.30 -0.25 17.08
N THR A 544 -30.91 0.71 16.26
CA THR A 544 -31.24 0.72 14.82
C THR A 544 -29.98 0.77 13.98
N ILE A 545 -29.89 -0.09 12.99
CA ILE A 545 -28.80 -0.14 12.01
C ILE A 545 -29.37 0.12 10.62
N LEU A 546 -28.90 1.17 9.97
CA LEU A 546 -29.15 1.48 8.57
C LEU A 546 -27.97 1.00 7.73
N TRP A 547 -28.22 0.20 6.70
CA TRP A 547 -27.18 -0.35 5.85
C TRP A 547 -27.51 -0.05 4.37
N ARG A 548 -26.63 0.69 3.73
CA ARG A 548 -26.61 0.81 2.28
C ARG A 548 -25.75 -0.29 1.70
N ASN A 549 -26.30 -1.11 0.84
CA ASN A 549 -25.68 -2.27 0.23
C ASN A 549 -25.88 -2.25 -1.30
N SER A 550 -25.52 -3.32 -2.00
CA SER A 550 -25.64 -3.45 -3.45
C SER A 550 -27.06 -3.24 -4.00
N ASN A 551 -28.09 -3.49 -3.19
CA ASN A 551 -29.50 -3.42 -3.59
C ASN A 551 -30.21 -2.13 -3.14
N GLY A 552 -29.51 -1.19 -2.52
CA GLY A 552 -30.09 0.05 -1.98
C GLY A 552 -29.90 0.16 -0.47
N VAL A 553 -30.85 0.83 0.20
CA VAL A 553 -30.79 1.06 1.65
C VAL A 553 -31.76 0.13 2.38
N THR A 554 -31.29 -0.48 3.47
CA THR A 554 -32.08 -1.37 4.34
C THR A 554 -31.93 -0.97 5.79
N VAL A 555 -32.90 -1.29 6.63
CA VAL A 555 -32.89 -0.95 8.06
C VAL A 555 -33.27 -2.16 8.92
N SER A 556 -32.50 -2.38 10.01
CA SER A 556 -32.83 -3.31 11.10
C SER A 556 -33.07 -2.51 12.37
N ARG A 557 -34.15 -2.82 13.10
CA ARG A 557 -34.55 -2.15 14.34
C ARG A 557 -34.71 -3.17 15.44
N ASN A 558 -34.21 -2.87 16.64
CA ASN A 558 -34.30 -3.76 17.81
C ASN A 558 -33.89 -5.20 17.48
N SER A 559 -32.80 -5.38 16.74
CA SER A 559 -32.31 -6.68 16.26
C SER A 559 -33.32 -7.47 15.43
N GLY A 560 -34.30 -6.81 14.81
CA GLY A 560 -35.22 -7.43 13.83
C GLY A 560 -34.59 -7.58 12.45
N ALA A 561 -35.27 -8.31 11.57
CA ALA A 561 -34.84 -8.50 10.18
C ALA A 561 -34.67 -7.18 9.44
N PHE A 562 -33.73 -7.14 8.50
CA PHE A 562 -33.58 -5.98 7.60
C PHE A 562 -34.76 -5.84 6.66
N THR A 563 -35.30 -4.63 6.55
CA THR A 563 -36.36 -4.25 5.63
C THR A 563 -35.87 -3.15 4.68
N SER A 564 -36.27 -3.21 3.41
CA SER A 564 -35.91 -2.21 2.42
C SER A 564 -36.52 -0.84 2.73
N VAL A 565 -35.74 0.20 2.47
CA VAL A 565 -36.15 1.60 2.56
C VAL A 565 -36.40 2.11 1.15
N SER A 566 -37.64 2.53 0.85
CA SER A 566 -37.99 3.03 -0.47
C SER A 566 -37.44 4.43 -0.73
N GLY A 567 -37.16 4.75 -2.00
CA GLY A 567 -36.79 6.09 -2.46
C GLY A 567 -35.31 6.46 -2.28
N LEU A 568 -34.45 5.53 -1.80
CA LEU A 568 -33.02 5.69 -1.67
C LEU A 568 -32.30 4.64 -2.52
N SER A 569 -31.26 5.06 -3.25
CA SER A 569 -30.50 4.19 -4.13
C SER A 569 -29.29 3.53 -3.44
N SER A 570 -28.64 2.60 -4.12
CA SER A 570 -27.35 2.01 -3.70
C SER A 570 -26.18 3.01 -3.73
N ASN A 571 -26.39 4.23 -4.22
CA ASN A 571 -25.39 5.31 -4.23
C ASN A 571 -25.61 6.34 -3.11
N SER A 572 -26.72 6.24 -2.36
CA SER A 572 -27.03 7.21 -1.30
C SER A 572 -25.93 7.26 -0.24
N ALA A 573 -25.48 8.44 0.14
CA ALA A 573 -24.76 8.65 1.38
C ALA A 573 -25.75 8.55 2.56
N ILE A 574 -25.36 7.87 3.64
CA ILE A 574 -26.22 7.67 4.82
C ILE A 574 -25.48 8.04 6.11
N ALA A 575 -26.21 8.53 7.11
CA ALA A 575 -25.70 8.75 8.46
C ALA A 575 -26.84 8.72 9.50
N SER A 576 -26.50 8.57 10.78
CA SER A 576 -27.39 8.77 11.91
C SER A 576 -27.14 10.13 12.56
N ASP A 577 -28.15 10.72 13.17
CA ASP A 577 -27.94 11.80 14.15
C ASP A 577 -27.29 11.21 15.40
N LYS A 578 -26.21 11.81 15.89
CA LYS A 578 -25.46 11.29 17.05
C LYS A 578 -26.08 11.64 18.40
N VAL A 579 -27.07 12.52 18.40
CA VAL A 579 -27.78 12.97 19.61
C VAL A 579 -29.24 12.47 19.63
N ASN A 580 -29.92 12.46 18.50
CA ASN A 580 -31.32 12.00 18.41
C ASN A 580 -31.42 10.59 17.82
N GLY A 581 -31.70 9.59 18.65
CA GLY A 581 -31.73 8.16 18.22
C GLY A 581 -32.81 7.82 17.21
N THR A 582 -33.82 8.67 16.99
CA THR A 582 -34.88 8.42 16.00
C THR A 582 -34.54 8.93 14.59
N VAL A 583 -33.51 9.78 14.48
CA VAL A 583 -33.20 10.53 13.26
C VAL A 583 -32.06 9.88 12.49
N PHE A 584 -32.29 9.72 11.19
CA PHE A 584 -31.31 9.33 10.18
C PHE A 584 -31.34 10.28 8.99
N TYR A 585 -30.21 10.37 8.31
CA TYR A 585 -30.00 11.23 7.15
C TYR A 585 -29.60 10.40 5.94
N ALA A 586 -30.03 10.85 4.77
CA ALA A 586 -29.53 10.35 3.51
C ALA A 586 -29.36 11.49 2.50
N ALA A 587 -28.42 11.33 1.58
CA ALA A 587 -28.24 12.23 0.46
C ALA A 587 -28.06 11.41 -0.82
N ASP A 588 -28.80 11.77 -1.86
CA ASP A 588 -28.81 11.07 -3.15
C ASP A 588 -28.99 12.08 -4.29
N GLY A 589 -28.01 12.15 -5.19
CA GLY A 589 -27.92 13.25 -6.14
C GLY A 589 -27.85 14.61 -5.42
N ASN A 590 -28.68 15.55 -5.83
CA ASN A 590 -28.74 16.89 -5.21
C ASN A 590 -29.80 17.01 -4.08
N LYS A 591 -30.40 15.89 -3.66
CA LYS A 591 -31.47 15.86 -2.65
C LYS A 591 -30.93 15.38 -1.31
N PHE A 592 -31.49 15.96 -0.26
CA PHE A 592 -31.28 15.53 1.10
C PHE A 592 -32.57 14.97 1.69
N TYR A 593 -32.46 13.90 2.47
CA TYR A 593 -33.58 13.17 3.03
C TYR A 593 -33.40 13.01 4.54
N VAL A 594 -34.49 13.06 5.27
CA VAL A 594 -34.52 12.86 6.73
C VAL A 594 -35.56 11.80 7.08
N SER A 595 -35.16 10.91 7.97
CA SER A 595 -36.05 10.02 8.69
C SER A 595 -36.14 10.48 10.14
N THR A 596 -37.34 10.53 10.70
CA THR A 596 -37.61 10.80 12.12
C THR A 596 -38.24 9.60 12.83
N ASN A 597 -38.29 8.46 12.18
CA ASN A 597 -38.98 7.24 12.62
C ASN A 597 -38.05 6.02 12.58
N PHE A 598 -36.79 6.18 13.10
CA PHE A 598 -35.81 5.12 13.18
C PHE A 598 -35.45 4.52 11.82
N GLY A 599 -35.32 5.35 10.78
CA GLY A 599 -34.92 4.91 9.45
C GLY A 599 -36.00 4.12 8.67
N SER A 600 -37.24 4.06 9.18
CA SER A 600 -38.33 3.27 8.52
C SER A 600 -38.78 3.88 7.20
N SER A 601 -38.79 5.20 7.11
CA SER A 601 -39.05 5.94 5.88
C SER A 601 -38.28 7.25 5.88
N PHE A 602 -38.02 7.77 4.68
CA PHE A 602 -37.30 9.02 4.48
C PHE A 602 -38.17 9.98 3.66
N SER A 603 -38.18 11.23 4.07
CA SER A 603 -38.81 12.33 3.34
C SER A 603 -37.75 13.25 2.77
N ALA A 604 -37.84 13.59 1.51
CA ALA A 604 -36.98 14.60 0.90
C ALA A 604 -37.27 15.96 1.56
N THR A 605 -36.23 16.68 1.93
CA THR A 605 -36.35 18.07 2.36
C THR A 605 -36.47 18.99 1.15
N SER A 606 -36.90 20.22 1.35
CA SER A 606 -36.90 21.24 0.29
C SER A 606 -35.51 21.78 -0.04
N ALA A 607 -34.53 21.46 0.79
CA ALA A 607 -33.16 21.92 0.64
C ALA A 607 -32.44 21.23 -0.54
N SER A 608 -31.65 22.01 -1.27
CA SER A 608 -30.81 21.52 -2.36
C SER A 608 -29.34 21.55 -1.95
N LEU A 609 -28.60 20.51 -2.31
CA LEU A 609 -27.12 20.46 -2.22
C LEU A 609 -26.47 21.06 -3.46
N GLY A 610 -27.10 22.06 -4.07
CA GLY A 610 -26.65 22.69 -5.32
C GLY A 610 -26.80 21.76 -6.53
N SER A 611 -25.88 21.88 -7.48
CA SER A 611 -25.83 21.00 -8.67
C SER A 611 -25.03 19.71 -8.41
N SER A 612 -24.87 19.31 -7.12
CA SER A 612 -24.13 18.09 -6.76
C SER A 612 -24.82 16.86 -7.33
N SER A 613 -24.05 16.01 -7.96
CA SER A 613 -24.50 14.70 -8.45
C SER A 613 -24.05 13.56 -7.56
N SER A 614 -23.06 13.79 -6.67
CA SER A 614 -22.39 12.74 -5.90
C SER A 614 -22.10 13.19 -4.46
N PRO A 615 -23.06 13.03 -3.53
CA PRO A 615 -22.75 13.13 -2.11
C PRO A 615 -21.76 12.05 -1.70
N VAL A 616 -20.70 12.45 -0.98
CA VAL A 616 -19.63 11.53 -0.59
C VAL A 616 -19.83 11.04 0.83
N LYS A 617 -20.02 11.97 1.78
CA LYS A 617 -20.18 11.65 3.20
C LYS A 617 -21.10 12.65 3.90
N ILE A 618 -21.85 12.13 4.86
CA ILE A 618 -22.62 12.92 5.83
C ILE A 618 -21.94 12.75 7.20
N ALA A 619 -21.71 13.85 7.91
CA ALA A 619 -21.21 13.86 9.28
C ALA A 619 -22.17 14.63 10.19
N SER A 620 -22.58 14.05 11.32
CA SER A 620 -23.44 14.68 12.30
C SER A 620 -22.69 15.01 13.58
N ASN A 621 -23.03 16.13 14.18
CA ASN A 621 -22.41 16.62 15.42
C ASN A 621 -22.76 15.70 16.58
N THR A 622 -21.76 15.36 17.41
CA THR A 622 -21.94 14.49 18.58
C THR A 622 -22.57 15.19 19.77
N ASN A 623 -22.62 16.53 19.75
CA ASN A 623 -23.10 17.36 20.88
C ASN A 623 -24.36 18.15 20.55
N LYS A 624 -24.78 18.21 19.28
CA LYS A 624 -25.92 19.04 18.84
C LYS A 624 -26.77 18.28 17.83
N ALA A 625 -28.01 17.98 18.24
CA ALA A 625 -28.98 17.31 17.36
C ALA A 625 -29.34 18.21 16.17
N GLY A 626 -29.48 17.61 14.98
CA GLY A 626 -29.84 18.31 13.75
C GLY A 626 -28.72 19.14 13.13
N ASP A 627 -27.53 19.10 13.70
CA ASP A 627 -26.32 19.74 13.15
C ASP A 627 -25.59 18.75 12.28
N VAL A 628 -25.63 18.96 10.96
CA VAL A 628 -25.18 17.98 9.95
C VAL A 628 -24.44 18.65 8.80
N TRP A 629 -23.39 17.99 8.36
CA TRP A 629 -22.54 18.38 7.24
C TRP A 629 -22.61 17.36 6.12
N VAL A 630 -22.57 17.85 4.87
CA VAL A 630 -22.57 17.00 3.69
C VAL A 630 -21.43 17.41 2.77
N SER A 631 -20.47 16.50 2.55
CA SER A 631 -19.42 16.67 1.53
C SER A 631 -19.91 16.18 0.18
N THR A 632 -19.57 16.92 -0.87
CA THR A 632 -20.01 16.63 -2.24
C THR A 632 -18.91 16.94 -3.25
N ASP A 633 -19.10 16.47 -4.48
CA ASP A 633 -18.25 16.83 -5.63
C ASP A 633 -18.37 18.31 -6.06
N LYS A 634 -19.27 19.11 -5.44
CA LYS A 634 -19.53 20.53 -5.75
C LYS A 634 -19.41 21.44 -4.52
N GLY A 635 -18.88 20.95 -3.42
CA GLY A 635 -18.70 21.75 -2.23
C GLY A 635 -18.98 21.01 -0.93
N LEU A 636 -19.10 21.79 0.13
CA LEU A 636 -19.39 21.35 1.49
C LEU A 636 -20.57 22.16 2.02
N PHE A 637 -21.56 21.46 2.58
CA PHE A 637 -22.84 22.06 2.99
C PHE A 637 -23.10 21.79 4.47
N HIS A 638 -23.58 22.81 5.20
CA HIS A 638 -23.88 22.77 6.62
C HIS A 638 -25.35 23.08 6.89
N SER A 639 -25.97 22.29 7.76
CA SER A 639 -27.33 22.51 8.27
C SER A 639 -27.34 22.38 9.77
N THR A 640 -28.08 23.26 10.48
CA THR A 640 -28.31 23.20 11.93
C THR A 640 -29.76 22.88 12.28
N ASN A 641 -30.56 22.47 11.31
CA ASN A 641 -32.00 22.25 11.41
C ASN A 641 -32.45 20.94 10.73
N TYR A 642 -31.70 19.86 10.95
CA TYR A 642 -32.01 18.53 10.42
C TYR A 642 -32.06 18.48 8.87
N GLY A 643 -31.30 19.34 8.18
CA GLY A 643 -31.30 19.39 6.73
C GLY A 643 -32.48 20.11 6.11
N ALA A 644 -33.29 20.83 6.87
CA ALA A 644 -34.39 21.66 6.34
C ALA A 644 -33.85 22.80 5.45
N SER A 645 -32.67 23.31 5.77
CA SER A 645 -31.93 24.25 4.93
C SER A 645 -30.42 24.00 5.06
N PHE A 646 -29.66 24.36 4.02
CA PHE A 646 -28.20 24.27 4.00
C PHE A 646 -27.56 25.60 3.65
N THR A 647 -26.43 25.88 4.28
CA THR A 647 -25.49 26.94 3.92
C THR A 647 -24.27 26.29 3.30
N ALA A 648 -23.86 26.74 2.14
CA ALA A 648 -22.60 26.29 1.52
C ALA A 648 -21.41 26.89 2.28
N ALA A 649 -20.43 26.08 2.63
CA ALA A 649 -19.17 26.54 3.19
C ALA A 649 -18.43 27.40 2.18
N LYS A 650 -17.89 28.54 2.63
CA LYS A 650 -17.24 29.51 1.74
C LYS A 650 -16.00 28.91 1.11
N SER A 651 -15.78 29.28 -0.15
CA SER A 651 -14.57 28.92 -0.92
C SER A 651 -14.35 27.44 -1.17
N VAL A 652 -15.22 26.56 -0.70
CA VAL A 652 -15.10 25.10 -0.91
C VAL A 652 -15.75 24.73 -2.24
N THR A 653 -14.95 24.25 -3.20
CA THR A 653 -15.43 23.86 -4.53
C THR A 653 -15.67 22.37 -4.68
N GLN A 654 -15.03 21.56 -3.84
CA GLN A 654 -15.18 20.10 -3.77
C GLN A 654 -14.72 19.61 -2.39
N ALA A 655 -15.39 18.58 -1.84
CA ALA A 655 -14.97 17.92 -0.61
C ALA A 655 -15.13 16.41 -0.72
N TRP A 656 -14.04 15.66 -0.51
CA TRP A 656 -14.02 14.19 -0.57
C TRP A 656 -14.32 13.52 0.76
N ALA A 657 -13.92 14.17 1.87
CA ALA A 657 -14.18 13.63 3.20
C ALA A 657 -14.37 14.76 4.22
N ILE A 658 -15.09 14.45 5.30
CA ILE A 658 -15.34 15.34 6.41
C ILE A 658 -15.31 14.59 7.74
N GLY A 659 -14.76 15.21 8.78
CA GLY A 659 -14.77 14.77 10.17
C GLY A 659 -15.02 15.93 11.11
N LEU A 660 -15.69 15.66 12.23
CA LEU A 660 -15.95 16.65 13.26
C LEU A 660 -15.11 16.35 14.50
N GLY A 661 -14.55 17.37 15.13
CA GLY A 661 -13.71 17.29 16.32
C GLY A 661 -14.18 18.17 17.44
N ALA A 662 -13.46 18.12 18.57
CA ALA A 662 -13.74 18.94 19.72
C ALA A 662 -13.77 20.44 19.37
N PRO A 663 -14.71 21.23 19.96
CA PRO A 663 -14.73 22.66 19.76
C PRO A 663 -13.52 23.35 20.40
N LYS A 664 -13.13 24.49 19.87
CA LYS A 664 -12.04 25.32 20.43
C LYS A 664 -12.30 25.79 21.84
N THR A 665 -13.56 26.07 22.15
CA THR A 665 -14.02 26.47 23.47
C THR A 665 -15.24 25.61 23.83
N SER A 666 -15.40 25.32 25.12
CA SER A 666 -16.55 24.54 25.58
C SER A 666 -17.87 25.20 25.17
N GLY A 667 -18.79 24.43 24.58
CA GLY A 667 -20.06 24.91 24.05
C GLY A 667 -19.97 25.64 22.70
N GLY A 668 -18.76 25.81 22.12
CA GLY A 668 -18.56 26.42 20.81
C GLY A 668 -18.92 25.51 19.66
N ALA A 669 -18.69 25.99 18.42
CA ALA A 669 -18.84 25.22 17.21
C ALA A 669 -17.83 24.06 17.18
N ALA A 670 -18.25 22.88 16.72
CA ALA A 670 -17.32 21.77 16.48
C ALA A 670 -16.24 22.16 15.47
N ALA A 671 -15.01 21.76 15.71
CA ALA A 671 -13.96 21.89 14.69
C ALA A 671 -14.31 20.98 13.51
N VAL A 672 -14.30 21.55 12.30
CA VAL A 672 -14.61 20.85 11.06
C VAL A 672 -13.32 20.56 10.33
N PHE A 673 -13.05 19.29 10.07
CA PHE A 673 -11.90 18.84 9.27
C PHE A 673 -12.39 18.37 7.89
N ALA A 674 -11.74 18.81 6.83
CA ALA A 674 -12.13 18.46 5.47
C ALA A 674 -10.93 18.07 4.60
N VAL A 675 -11.13 17.07 3.76
CA VAL A 675 -10.28 16.79 2.60
C VAL A 675 -10.99 17.44 1.42
N ALA A 676 -10.46 18.54 0.91
CA ALA A 676 -11.22 19.42 0.04
C ALA A 676 -10.33 20.24 -0.93
N THR A 677 -10.98 20.88 -1.90
CA THR A 677 -10.40 22.01 -2.65
C THR A 677 -11.02 23.30 -2.14
N ILE A 678 -10.18 24.15 -1.53
CA ILE A 678 -10.58 25.43 -0.93
C ILE A 678 -9.69 26.54 -1.50
N ASP A 679 -10.30 27.61 -2.00
CA ASP A 679 -9.60 28.73 -2.66
C ASP A 679 -8.62 28.24 -3.75
N GLY A 680 -8.98 27.16 -4.47
CA GLY A 680 -8.18 26.55 -5.53
C GLY A 680 -7.04 25.64 -5.04
N VAL A 681 -6.86 25.46 -3.72
CA VAL A 681 -5.86 24.56 -3.13
C VAL A 681 -6.53 23.26 -2.72
N THR A 682 -6.03 22.13 -3.23
CA THR A 682 -6.46 20.79 -2.82
C THR A 682 -5.57 20.31 -1.67
N GLY A 683 -6.22 19.90 -0.55
CA GLY A 683 -5.49 19.49 0.64
C GLY A 683 -6.38 19.13 1.82
N TYR A 684 -5.83 19.31 3.01
CA TYR A 684 -6.44 19.00 4.30
C TYR A 684 -6.61 20.28 5.09
N PHE A 685 -7.83 20.52 5.58
CA PHE A 685 -8.19 21.82 6.16
C PHE A 685 -8.95 21.64 7.46
N ARG A 686 -8.89 22.70 8.31
CA ARG A 686 -9.72 22.86 9.51
C ARG A 686 -10.43 24.20 9.47
N SER A 687 -11.69 24.19 9.92
CA SER A 687 -12.48 25.38 10.25
C SER A 687 -12.96 25.30 11.70
N ASP A 688 -12.90 26.42 12.42
CA ASP A 688 -13.37 26.55 13.80
C ASP A 688 -14.62 27.45 13.91
N ASP A 689 -15.17 27.91 12.77
CA ASP A 689 -16.23 28.91 12.65
C ASP A 689 -17.33 28.50 11.63
N GLU A 690 -17.70 27.22 11.66
CA GLU A 690 -18.78 26.66 10.83
C GLU A 690 -18.53 26.82 9.31
N GLY A 691 -17.27 26.72 8.87
CA GLY A 691 -16.90 26.78 7.45
C GLY A 691 -16.81 28.19 6.87
N ASN A 692 -16.79 29.23 7.69
CA ASN A 692 -16.60 30.60 7.22
C ASN A 692 -15.14 30.93 6.88
N THR A 693 -14.19 30.39 7.66
CA THR A 693 -12.75 30.47 7.38
C THR A 693 -12.08 29.11 7.51
N TRP A 694 -10.99 28.92 6.77
CA TRP A 694 -10.27 27.66 6.70
C TRP A 694 -8.77 27.88 6.90
N VAL A 695 -8.14 26.95 7.59
CA VAL A 695 -6.68 26.85 7.67
C VAL A 695 -6.22 25.51 7.08
N GLN A 696 -5.18 25.55 6.25
CA GLN A 696 -4.56 24.32 5.76
C GLN A 696 -3.73 23.69 6.88
N ILE A 697 -3.86 22.38 7.06
CA ILE A 697 -3.22 21.64 8.16
C ILE A 697 -2.16 20.65 7.71
N ASN A 698 -2.12 20.26 6.43
CA ASN A 698 -1.00 19.49 5.88
C ASN A 698 0.11 20.42 5.39
N ASP A 699 1.33 19.92 5.41
CA ASP A 699 2.54 20.63 5.00
C ASP A 699 3.24 19.93 3.82
N ALA A 700 4.36 20.50 3.37
CA ALA A 700 5.12 19.97 2.23
C ALA A 700 5.79 18.59 2.52
N ALA A 701 5.98 18.24 3.80
CA ALA A 701 6.53 16.95 4.20
C ALA A 701 5.47 15.85 4.33
N HIS A 702 4.19 16.24 4.48
CA HIS A 702 3.03 15.36 4.69
C HIS A 702 1.95 15.65 3.66
N GLY A 703 2.11 15.04 2.47
CA GLY A 703 1.19 15.22 1.35
C GLY A 703 -0.04 14.31 1.38
N PHE A 704 0.03 13.19 2.11
CA PHE A 704 -1.01 12.16 2.29
C PHE A 704 -1.55 11.51 1.02
N GLY A 705 -0.84 11.60 -0.10
CA GLY A 705 -1.20 10.95 -1.36
C GLY A 705 -2.52 11.42 -1.97
N ALA A 706 -3.24 10.50 -2.61
CA ALA A 706 -4.50 10.78 -3.30
C ALA A 706 -5.61 11.16 -2.33
N VAL A 707 -6.20 12.34 -2.50
CA VAL A 707 -7.25 12.86 -1.60
C VAL A 707 -8.60 12.16 -1.76
N SER A 708 -8.86 11.54 -2.92
CA SER A 708 -10.19 11.03 -3.29
C SER A 708 -10.68 9.85 -2.45
N SER A 709 -9.78 9.14 -1.77
CA SER A 709 -10.11 7.95 -0.98
C SER A 709 -9.71 8.06 0.50
N ASN A 710 -9.15 9.18 0.93
CA ASN A 710 -8.60 9.35 2.27
C ASN A 710 -9.69 9.72 3.28
N PRO A 711 -10.03 8.84 4.24
CA PRO A 711 -10.93 9.18 5.32
C PRO A 711 -10.26 10.15 6.31
N ILE A 712 -11.06 11.05 6.87
CA ILE A 712 -10.63 11.98 7.92
C ILE A 712 -11.60 11.92 9.11
N SER A 713 -11.07 11.99 10.34
CA SER A 713 -11.86 12.05 11.56
C SER A 713 -11.23 13.04 12.55
N GLY A 714 -12.01 13.99 13.07
CA GLY A 714 -11.57 14.80 14.20
C GLY A 714 -11.69 14.01 15.51
N ASP A 715 -10.85 14.32 16.50
CA ASP A 715 -11.01 13.79 17.86
C ASP A 715 -12.07 14.63 18.61
N PRO A 716 -13.20 14.04 19.06
CA PRO A 716 -14.24 14.79 19.76
C PRO A 716 -13.87 15.20 21.18
N ARG A 717 -12.72 14.78 21.71
CA ARG A 717 -12.22 15.01 23.08
C ARG A 717 -11.07 16.00 23.13
N VAL A 718 -10.29 16.13 22.02
CA VAL A 718 -9.07 16.96 21.97
C VAL A 718 -9.19 17.95 20.82
N TYR A 719 -9.30 19.24 21.16
CA TYR A 719 -9.37 20.29 20.16
C TYR A 719 -8.13 20.28 19.26
N GLY A 720 -8.36 20.39 17.98
CA GLY A 720 -7.32 20.43 16.95
C GLY A 720 -6.74 19.07 16.56
N ARG A 721 -6.97 18.00 17.34
CA ARG A 721 -6.51 16.66 16.96
C ARG A 721 -7.34 16.07 15.83
N VAL A 722 -6.63 15.51 14.85
CA VAL A 722 -7.22 14.93 13.65
C VAL A 722 -6.51 13.64 13.26
N TYR A 723 -7.25 12.71 12.65
CA TYR A 723 -6.76 11.47 12.09
C TYR A 723 -7.02 11.45 10.59
N VAL A 724 -5.97 11.16 9.82
CA VAL A 724 -6.02 11.03 8.38
C VAL A 724 -5.64 9.61 8.00
N GLY A 725 -6.55 8.89 7.34
CA GLY A 725 -6.25 7.62 6.71
C GLY A 725 -5.78 7.85 5.27
N THR A 726 -4.88 7.02 4.81
CA THR A 726 -4.34 7.09 3.45
C THR A 726 -4.59 5.79 2.70
N ASN A 727 -4.61 5.87 1.39
CA ASN A 727 -4.73 4.68 0.55
C ASN A 727 -3.34 4.07 0.29
N GLY A 728 -2.73 3.53 1.37
CA GLY A 728 -1.45 2.81 1.26
C GLY A 728 -0.44 3.08 2.36
N ARG A 729 -0.30 4.34 2.83
CA ARG A 729 0.72 4.73 3.83
C ARG A 729 0.18 4.70 5.28
N GLY A 730 -0.92 3.98 5.52
CA GLY A 730 -1.50 3.86 6.85
C GLY A 730 -2.19 5.13 7.36
N ILE A 731 -2.11 5.35 8.66
CA ILE A 731 -2.85 6.40 9.37
C ILE A 731 -1.86 7.41 9.97
N PHE A 732 -2.22 8.68 9.89
CA PHE A 732 -1.52 9.77 10.57
C PHE A 732 -2.42 10.39 11.64
N SER A 733 -1.84 10.74 12.78
CA SER A 733 -2.45 11.61 13.78
C SER A 733 -1.76 12.98 13.74
N GLY A 734 -2.55 14.05 13.72
CA GLY A 734 -2.08 15.42 13.71
C GLY A 734 -2.56 16.18 14.94
N ASP A 735 -1.67 16.87 15.62
CA ASP A 735 -1.95 17.81 16.69
C ASP A 735 -1.47 19.21 16.30
N ILE A 736 -2.13 20.26 16.78
CA ILE A 736 -1.66 21.64 16.63
C ILE A 736 -0.27 21.75 17.26
N ALA A 737 0.73 22.25 16.48
CA ALA A 737 2.13 22.35 16.91
C ALA A 737 2.35 23.50 17.90
#